data_d06eec44f416dbee167bd3c1aaa39829
#
_entry.id   d06eec44f416dbee167bd3c1aaa39829
#
_cell.length_a   1.000
_cell.length_b   1.000
_cell.length_c   1.000
_cell.angle_alpha   90.00
_cell.angle_beta   90.00
_cell.angle_gamma   90.00
#
_symmetry.space_group_name_H-M   'P 1'
#
loop_
_entity.id
_entity.type
_entity.pdbx_description
1 polymer ?
#
loop_
_entity_poly.entity_id
_entity_poly.type
_entity_poly.pdbx_seq_one_letter_code
_entity_poly.pdbx_strand_id
1 'polypeptide(L)'
;MSNKQERSYGQGAQGEPTISTPAKPSLGAKLRYSFDNSIAKSGMFVTWMFVLMVIFSILLVLIKSILFALPFITHPETAIEFNFETFWGSFATLFGKGGEATWAERILGFLTWACTVALGGSVTGFIVGAITRTFDRLRKGKSPIVDNNHTLILGWSNRIYPILKELAIANSNVRKARVVIFSNHTRDYMEDEIEARAKDLGKLKVVTRTGDVTNPEDLKRTNIANAKSIIVLDSDETGDANVVSTVLAIKAVNPNTNIKIVTEIDDANTGEALTTATNGQVITVRSHEIIARVTAQASRRPGLAAVVLDLLDFDGDEIYFTDVPALVGKTYADAILAFNEACVIGLLNADGTTSVNPAQDTVITPGTKIIAIAEDDDKVVYTGVREDIAKSKVTPLAKRDEVAEHLLIIGWSSMGRTVLNELAQFLPKGSTVHIVAQSRYVDPAELANLKFGEINVSYASVTGDIDDLISAAKDKNYDEIIVLGYRNAISESEADAQTMLTMLQMNQLFKADGNGVEPTRLVAEILDSRKSELARVAAVDDLVVSDSLAALLIAQISENPALAPVFEDLFDAEGATLNVRKISDYAPIGKSVSFAELVATARNHGESAIGYRLASGTGAEGSTGVVLNPAKTSEFIPVEGDSLVVIGNL
;
A
#
# COMPACT_ATOMS: atom_id res chain seq x y z
N MET A 1 44.04 -48.67 32.19
CA MET A 1 42.78 -49.42 32.21
C MET A 1 41.65 -48.40 32.16
N SER A 2 41.13 -48.11 30.97
CA SER A 2 39.76 -47.62 30.74
C SER A 2 39.51 -47.57 29.24
N ASN A 3 38.49 -48.24 28.81
CA ASN A 3 38.05 -48.42 27.42
C ASN A 3 37.59 -47.14 26.79
N LYS A 4 38.17 -46.78 25.65
CA LYS A 4 37.57 -45.87 24.66
C LYS A 4 36.70 -46.71 23.74
N GLN A 5 35.38 -46.47 23.75
CA GLN A 5 34.49 -46.90 22.68
C GLN A 5 34.44 -45.80 21.61
N GLU A 6 35.03 -46.06 20.47
CA GLU A 6 34.83 -45.30 19.22
C GLU A 6 33.44 -45.62 18.68
N ARG A 7 32.62 -44.60 18.52
CA ARG A 7 31.37 -44.66 17.71
C ARG A 7 31.71 -44.26 16.28
N SER A 8 31.69 -45.26 15.41
CA SER A 8 31.72 -45.09 13.95
C SER A 8 30.48 -44.31 13.48
N TYR A 9 30.68 -43.15 12.85
CA TYR A 9 29.68 -42.46 12.08
C TYR A 9 29.60 -43.10 10.70
N GLY A 10 28.51 -43.81 10.42
CA GLY A 10 28.18 -44.30 9.10
C GLY A 10 27.83 -43.12 8.19
N GLN A 11 28.47 -43.06 7.03
CA GLN A 11 28.11 -42.18 5.91
C GLN A 11 26.72 -42.60 5.38
N GLY A 12 25.70 -41.87 5.75
CA GLY A 12 24.38 -41.93 5.12
C GLY A 12 24.40 -41.12 3.80
N ALA A 13 24.11 -41.81 2.71
CA ALA A 13 23.95 -41.18 1.41
C ALA A 13 22.98 -39.99 1.44
N GLN A 14 23.44 -38.83 0.99
CA GLN A 14 22.61 -37.67 0.72
C GLN A 14 21.73 -37.99 -0.48
N GLY A 15 20.48 -38.37 -0.20
CA GLY A 15 19.42 -38.33 -1.20
C GLY A 15 19.08 -36.88 -1.45
N GLU A 16 19.22 -36.41 -2.70
CA GLU A 16 18.70 -35.14 -3.15
C GLU A 16 17.21 -35.03 -2.77
N PRO A 17 16.75 -33.91 -2.16
CA PRO A 17 15.34 -33.71 -1.93
C PRO A 17 14.65 -33.53 -3.28
N THR A 18 13.90 -34.53 -3.72
CA THR A 18 12.98 -34.41 -4.83
C THR A 18 11.97 -33.30 -4.54
N ILE A 19 12.09 -32.19 -5.26
CA ILE A 19 11.11 -31.10 -5.29
C ILE A 19 9.81 -31.70 -5.79
N SER A 20 8.89 -32.03 -4.91
CA SER A 20 7.53 -32.38 -5.29
C SER A 20 6.85 -31.10 -5.83
N THR A 21 6.69 -31.00 -7.14
CA THR A 21 5.80 -30.02 -7.75
C THR A 21 4.45 -30.07 -7.03
N PRO A 22 3.91 -28.93 -6.53
CA PRO A 22 2.63 -28.93 -5.84
C PRO A 22 1.56 -29.49 -6.78
N ALA A 23 0.87 -30.53 -6.33
CA ALA A 23 -0.17 -31.20 -7.11
C ALA A 23 -1.23 -30.18 -7.50
N LYS A 24 -1.61 -30.16 -8.80
CA LYS A 24 -2.71 -29.30 -9.27
C LYS A 24 -3.95 -29.56 -8.40
N PRO A 25 -4.57 -28.50 -7.84
CA PRO A 25 -5.71 -28.65 -6.96
C PRO A 25 -6.81 -29.44 -7.65
N SER A 26 -7.39 -30.44 -6.97
CA SER A 26 -8.46 -31.27 -7.51
C SER A 26 -9.69 -30.41 -7.84
N LEU A 27 -10.50 -30.84 -8.79
CA LEU A 27 -11.75 -30.17 -9.17
C LEU A 27 -12.64 -29.93 -7.93
N GLY A 28 -12.67 -30.90 -6.99
CA GLY A 28 -13.37 -30.77 -5.72
C GLY A 28 -12.83 -29.65 -4.82
N ALA A 29 -11.51 -29.47 -4.77
CA ALA A 29 -10.89 -28.38 -4.02
C ALA A 29 -11.22 -27.00 -4.63
N LYS A 30 -11.24 -26.88 -5.97
CA LYS A 30 -11.64 -25.65 -6.66
C LYS A 30 -13.12 -25.33 -6.48
N LEU A 31 -13.99 -26.34 -6.52
CA LEU A 31 -15.42 -26.17 -6.28
C LEU A 31 -15.68 -25.76 -4.84
N ARG A 32 -15.02 -26.42 -3.88
CA ARG A 32 -15.13 -26.08 -2.46
C ARG A 32 -14.65 -24.65 -2.18
N TYR A 33 -13.53 -24.25 -2.75
CA TYR A 33 -13.01 -22.89 -2.65
C TYR A 33 -13.94 -21.83 -3.28
N SER A 34 -14.50 -22.11 -4.46
CA SER A 34 -15.47 -21.22 -5.11
C SER A 34 -16.77 -21.11 -4.31
N PHE A 35 -17.20 -22.22 -3.70
CA PHE A 35 -18.36 -22.29 -2.83
C PHE A 35 -18.15 -21.50 -1.54
N ASP A 36 -16.99 -21.66 -0.88
CA ASP A 36 -16.60 -20.91 0.33
C ASP A 36 -16.59 -19.39 0.08
N ASN A 37 -16.08 -18.95 -1.09
CA ASN A 37 -16.06 -17.53 -1.45
C ASN A 37 -17.44 -16.96 -1.84
N SER A 38 -18.37 -17.82 -2.28
CA SER A 38 -19.74 -17.41 -2.65
C SER A 38 -20.67 -17.33 -1.45
N ILE A 39 -20.40 -18.13 -0.41
CA ILE A 39 -21.19 -18.17 0.85
C ILE A 39 -21.02 -16.88 1.67
N ALA A 40 -19.91 -16.15 1.51
CA ALA A 40 -19.66 -14.88 2.19
C ALA A 40 -20.71 -13.79 1.88
N LYS A 41 -21.42 -13.90 0.76
CA LYS A 41 -22.56 -13.02 0.43
C LYS A 41 -23.87 -13.68 0.86
N SER A 42 -24.27 -13.48 2.12
CA SER A 42 -25.34 -14.21 2.82
C SER A 42 -26.72 -14.23 2.13
N GLY A 43 -27.06 -13.24 1.31
CA GLY A 43 -28.35 -13.20 0.60
C GLY A 43 -28.44 -14.17 -0.58
N MET A 44 -27.35 -14.36 -1.32
CA MET A 44 -27.35 -15.16 -2.55
C MET A 44 -27.36 -16.67 -2.29
N PHE A 45 -26.83 -17.11 -1.13
CA PHE A 45 -26.83 -18.52 -0.74
C PHE A 45 -28.21 -19.05 -0.36
N VAL A 46 -29.01 -18.30 0.40
CA VAL A 46 -30.38 -18.68 0.75
C VAL A 46 -31.22 -18.85 -0.53
N THR A 47 -31.04 -17.96 -1.48
CA THR A 47 -31.72 -18.05 -2.79
C THR A 47 -31.29 -19.29 -3.58
N TRP A 48 -29.99 -19.60 -3.62
CA TRP A 48 -29.47 -20.82 -4.28
C TRP A 48 -29.94 -22.11 -3.61
N MET A 49 -29.97 -22.13 -2.28
CA MET A 49 -30.49 -23.30 -1.52
C MET A 49 -31.95 -23.51 -1.79
N PHE A 50 -32.77 -22.45 -1.86
CA PHE A 50 -34.16 -22.52 -2.23
C PHE A 50 -34.36 -23.05 -3.66
N VAL A 51 -33.59 -22.54 -4.62
CA VAL A 51 -33.62 -23.03 -6.02
C VAL A 51 -33.21 -24.50 -6.12
N LEU A 52 -32.15 -24.92 -5.42
CA LEU A 52 -31.72 -26.32 -5.37
C LEU A 52 -32.79 -27.25 -4.76
N MET A 53 -33.48 -26.80 -3.71
CA MET A 53 -34.55 -27.54 -3.06
C MET A 53 -35.77 -27.71 -4.00
N VAL A 54 -36.12 -26.67 -4.74
CA VAL A 54 -37.18 -26.73 -5.76
C VAL A 54 -36.79 -27.68 -6.90
N ILE A 55 -35.56 -27.60 -7.42
CA ILE A 55 -35.05 -28.49 -8.47
C ILE A 55 -35.05 -29.95 -7.98
N PHE A 56 -34.60 -30.21 -6.74
CA PHE A 56 -34.58 -31.54 -6.15
C PHE A 56 -35.98 -32.10 -5.97
N SER A 57 -36.95 -31.28 -5.54
CA SER A 57 -38.37 -31.68 -5.42
C SER A 57 -38.97 -32.07 -6.78
N ILE A 58 -38.69 -31.27 -7.82
CA ILE A 58 -39.13 -31.57 -9.19
C ILE A 58 -38.50 -32.88 -9.69
N LEU A 59 -37.18 -33.08 -9.41
CA LEU A 59 -36.46 -34.30 -9.80
C LEU A 59 -37.04 -35.55 -9.13
N LEU A 60 -37.37 -35.47 -7.83
CA LEU A 60 -38.01 -36.58 -7.11
C LEU A 60 -39.39 -36.93 -7.68
N VAL A 61 -40.19 -35.91 -8.02
CA VAL A 61 -41.50 -36.15 -8.67
C VAL A 61 -41.33 -36.81 -10.03
N LEU A 62 -40.31 -36.38 -10.81
CA LEU A 62 -39.99 -36.93 -12.12
C LEU A 62 -39.50 -38.39 -12.02
N ILE A 63 -38.63 -38.70 -11.05
CA ILE A 63 -38.14 -40.04 -10.76
C ILE A 63 -39.32 -40.96 -10.34
N LYS A 64 -40.20 -40.46 -9.45
CA LYS A 64 -41.42 -41.18 -9.06
C LYS A 64 -42.29 -41.49 -10.28
N SER A 65 -42.54 -40.51 -11.15
CA SER A 65 -43.34 -40.68 -12.37
C SER A 65 -42.73 -41.70 -13.34
N ILE A 66 -41.40 -41.69 -13.50
CA ILE A 66 -40.67 -42.65 -14.35
C ILE A 66 -40.72 -44.06 -13.75
N LEU A 67 -40.50 -44.21 -12.42
CA LEU A 67 -40.55 -45.49 -11.73
C LEU A 67 -41.95 -46.13 -11.82
N PHE A 68 -43.01 -45.35 -11.67
CA PHE A 68 -44.40 -45.84 -11.80
C PHE A 68 -44.84 -46.08 -13.26
N ALA A 69 -44.11 -45.57 -14.27
CA ALA A 69 -44.33 -45.86 -15.67
C ALA A 69 -43.67 -47.17 -16.15
N LEU A 70 -42.79 -47.80 -15.32
CA LEU A 70 -42.10 -49.03 -15.68
C LEU A 70 -43.03 -50.25 -15.52
N PRO A 71 -43.22 -51.08 -16.53
CA PRO A 71 -44.24 -52.12 -16.55
C PRO A 71 -44.05 -53.30 -15.57
N PHE A 72 -42.90 -53.38 -14.90
CA PHE A 72 -42.60 -54.38 -13.88
C PHE A 72 -42.84 -53.90 -12.43
N ILE A 73 -43.21 -52.63 -12.22
CA ILE A 73 -43.47 -52.03 -10.90
C ILE A 73 -44.95 -51.79 -10.68
N THR A 74 -45.76 -51.66 -11.73
CA THR A 74 -47.20 -51.38 -11.64
C THR A 74 -48.05 -52.58 -12.17
N HIS A 75 -49.11 -53.00 -11.39
CA HIS A 75 -50.13 -53.84 -11.93
C HIS A 75 -50.88 -53.07 -13.04
N PRO A 76 -51.27 -53.75 -14.16
CA PRO A 76 -51.86 -53.08 -15.31
C PRO A 76 -53.21 -52.39 -15.05
N GLU A 77 -53.85 -52.64 -13.93
CA GLU A 77 -55.14 -52.01 -13.53
C GLU A 77 -54.95 -50.65 -12.79
N THR A 78 -53.73 -50.21 -12.48
CA THR A 78 -53.50 -49.00 -11.71
C THR A 78 -52.54 -48.00 -12.45
N ALA A 79 -52.59 -47.98 -13.77
CA ALA A 79 -51.87 -46.98 -14.53
C ALA A 79 -52.36 -45.55 -14.17
N ILE A 80 -51.62 -44.84 -13.34
CA ILE A 80 -51.97 -43.50 -12.96
C ILE A 80 -51.56 -42.60 -14.11
N GLU A 81 -52.51 -42.07 -14.86
CA GLU A 81 -52.24 -41.00 -15.84
C GLU A 81 -51.69 -39.81 -15.13
N PHE A 82 -50.53 -39.30 -15.67
CA PHE A 82 -49.92 -38.10 -15.15
C PHE A 82 -50.77 -36.89 -15.56
N ASN A 83 -51.62 -36.43 -14.63
CA ASN A 83 -52.40 -35.22 -14.76
C ASN A 83 -52.17 -34.31 -13.54
N PHE A 84 -52.62 -33.07 -13.64
CA PHE A 84 -52.46 -32.08 -12.57
C PHE A 84 -53.10 -32.52 -11.23
N GLU A 85 -54.17 -33.29 -11.28
CA GLU A 85 -54.85 -33.79 -10.06
C GLU A 85 -54.05 -34.87 -9.33
N THR A 86 -53.38 -35.77 -10.03
CA THR A 86 -52.48 -36.76 -9.41
C THR A 86 -51.22 -36.15 -8.85
N PHE A 87 -50.68 -35.09 -9.50
CA PHE A 87 -49.61 -34.27 -8.95
C PHE A 87 -50.09 -33.55 -7.69
N TRP A 88 -51.26 -32.90 -7.74
CA TRP A 88 -51.81 -32.15 -6.60
C TRP A 88 -52.19 -33.09 -5.44
N GLY A 89 -52.78 -34.26 -5.70
CA GLY A 89 -53.05 -35.27 -4.68
C GLY A 89 -51.79 -35.76 -3.98
N SER A 90 -50.71 -36.00 -4.72
CA SER A 90 -49.42 -36.37 -4.16
C SER A 90 -48.76 -35.23 -3.36
N PHE A 91 -48.97 -33.99 -3.78
CA PHE A 91 -48.54 -32.81 -3.06
C PHE A 91 -49.37 -32.58 -1.77
N ALA A 92 -50.70 -32.78 -1.81
CA ALA A 92 -51.56 -32.60 -0.67
C ALA A 92 -51.32 -33.64 0.44
N THR A 93 -50.89 -34.88 0.09
CA THR A 93 -50.48 -35.88 1.09
C THR A 93 -49.22 -35.51 1.86
N LEU A 94 -48.33 -34.69 1.28
CA LEU A 94 -47.19 -34.11 2.01
C LEU A 94 -47.63 -33.18 3.16
N PHE A 95 -48.85 -32.63 3.08
CA PHE A 95 -49.43 -31.74 4.10
C PHE A 95 -50.49 -32.44 4.98
N GLY A 96 -50.56 -33.77 4.98
CA GLY A 96 -51.33 -34.52 5.93
C GLY A 96 -52.85 -34.47 5.73
N LYS A 97 -53.34 -34.21 4.51
CA LYS A 97 -54.80 -34.30 4.20
C LYS A 97 -55.14 -35.65 3.63
N GLY A 98 -55.62 -36.56 4.47
CA GLY A 98 -56.26 -37.82 4.10
C GLY A 98 -57.71 -37.92 4.69
N GLY A 99 -58.62 -38.51 3.98
CA GLY A 99 -60.02 -38.59 4.39
C GLY A 99 -60.26 -39.49 5.62
N GLU A 100 -60.60 -38.87 6.75
CA GLU A 100 -60.84 -39.55 8.05
C GLU A 100 -62.33 -39.72 8.29
N ALA A 101 -62.75 -40.96 8.53
CA ALA A 101 -64.18 -41.32 8.64
C ALA A 101 -64.69 -41.41 10.08
N THR A 102 -63.89 -41.84 11.06
CA THR A 102 -64.31 -42.07 12.46
C THR A 102 -63.62 -41.16 13.46
N TRP A 103 -64.22 -40.94 14.66
CA TRP A 103 -63.61 -40.13 15.74
C TRP A 103 -62.27 -40.68 16.23
N ALA A 104 -62.09 -42.00 16.25
CA ALA A 104 -60.84 -42.63 16.64
C ALA A 104 -59.71 -42.33 15.62
N GLU A 105 -60.02 -42.37 14.32
CA GLU A 105 -59.12 -42.05 13.23
C GLU A 105 -58.72 -40.57 13.27
N ARG A 106 -59.66 -39.69 13.62
CA ARG A 106 -59.34 -38.23 13.76
C ARG A 106 -58.36 -37.94 14.90
N ILE A 107 -58.55 -38.58 16.07
CA ILE A 107 -57.63 -38.43 17.21
C ILE A 107 -56.28 -39.02 16.86
N LEU A 108 -56.20 -40.20 16.27
CA LEU A 108 -54.97 -40.86 15.88
C LEU A 108 -54.27 -40.06 14.77
N GLY A 109 -55.05 -39.55 13.80
CA GLY A 109 -54.55 -38.67 12.75
C GLY A 109 -53.95 -37.36 13.28
N PHE A 110 -54.61 -36.73 14.27
CA PHE A 110 -54.07 -35.54 14.94
C PHE A 110 -52.79 -35.83 15.70
N LEU A 111 -52.71 -36.94 16.45
CA LEU A 111 -51.50 -37.35 17.14
C LEU A 111 -50.36 -37.67 16.16
N THR A 112 -50.68 -38.38 15.06
CA THR A 112 -49.69 -38.68 14.01
C THR A 112 -49.20 -37.40 13.34
N TRP A 113 -50.12 -36.47 13.04
CA TRP A 113 -49.74 -35.14 12.50
C TRP A 113 -48.86 -34.36 13.47
N ALA A 114 -49.23 -34.29 14.75
CA ALA A 114 -48.45 -33.61 15.77
C ALA A 114 -47.04 -34.23 15.91
N CYS A 115 -46.94 -35.58 15.92
CA CYS A 115 -45.66 -36.28 15.92
C CYS A 115 -44.85 -36.01 14.64
N THR A 116 -45.49 -35.97 13.48
CA THR A 116 -44.84 -35.69 12.20
C THR A 116 -44.30 -34.25 12.16
N VAL A 117 -45.10 -33.29 12.63
CA VAL A 117 -44.66 -31.87 12.75
C VAL A 117 -43.51 -31.72 13.75
N ALA A 118 -43.60 -32.39 14.92
CA ALA A 118 -42.56 -32.36 15.94
C ALA A 118 -41.24 -33.02 15.44
N LEU A 119 -41.34 -34.18 14.79
CA LEU A 119 -40.20 -34.87 14.18
C LEU A 119 -39.62 -34.06 13.02
N GLY A 120 -40.48 -33.55 12.12
CA GLY A 120 -40.07 -32.71 11.00
C GLY A 120 -39.40 -31.44 11.47
N GLY A 121 -39.99 -30.77 12.47
CA GLY A 121 -39.39 -29.59 13.10
C GLY A 121 -38.04 -29.88 13.77
N SER A 122 -37.93 -31.02 14.46
CA SER A 122 -36.68 -31.45 15.09
C SER A 122 -35.58 -31.77 14.07
N VAL A 123 -35.92 -32.50 13.00
CA VAL A 123 -35.00 -32.80 11.89
C VAL A 123 -34.57 -31.52 11.18
N THR A 124 -35.53 -30.63 10.90
CA THR A 124 -35.22 -29.31 10.29
C THR A 124 -34.33 -28.49 11.20
N GLY A 125 -34.62 -28.42 12.50
CA GLY A 125 -33.78 -27.72 13.50
C GLY A 125 -32.38 -28.31 13.58
N PHE A 126 -32.23 -29.64 13.53
CA PHE A 126 -30.93 -30.30 13.52
C PHE A 126 -30.14 -30.01 12.23
N ILE A 127 -30.82 -30.07 11.07
CA ILE A 127 -30.21 -29.73 9.77
C ILE A 127 -29.78 -28.26 9.74
N VAL A 128 -30.66 -27.35 10.14
CA VAL A 128 -30.35 -25.92 10.22
C VAL A 128 -29.18 -25.68 11.19
N GLY A 129 -29.20 -26.30 12.37
CA GLY A 129 -28.10 -26.18 13.35
C GLY A 129 -26.78 -26.80 12.85
N ALA A 130 -26.83 -27.88 12.07
CA ALA A 130 -25.65 -28.46 11.44
C ALA A 130 -25.09 -27.57 10.32
N ILE A 131 -26.00 -27.03 9.51
CA ILE A 131 -25.67 -26.05 8.45
C ILE A 131 -25.06 -24.79 9.07
N THR A 132 -25.72 -24.21 10.08
CA THR A 132 -25.23 -23.00 10.76
C THR A 132 -23.82 -23.21 11.35
N ARG A 133 -23.59 -24.35 12.02
CA ARG A 133 -22.24 -24.71 12.54
C ARG A 133 -21.21 -24.89 11.43
N THR A 134 -21.61 -25.39 10.28
CA THR A 134 -20.74 -25.52 9.12
C THR A 134 -20.43 -24.14 8.54
N PHE A 135 -21.41 -23.26 8.46
CA PHE A 135 -21.23 -21.87 8.05
C PHE A 135 -20.33 -21.10 9.01
N ASP A 136 -20.50 -21.24 10.31
CA ASP A 136 -19.63 -20.60 11.30
C ASP A 136 -18.18 -21.07 11.16
N ARG A 137 -17.94 -22.32 10.80
CA ARG A 137 -16.58 -22.81 10.47
C ARG A 137 -16.03 -22.18 9.19
N LEU A 138 -16.85 -22.04 8.16
CA LEU A 138 -16.46 -21.44 6.89
C LEU A 138 -16.25 -19.92 7.04
N ARG A 139 -17.10 -19.24 7.81
CA ARG A 139 -16.94 -17.84 8.20
C ARG A 139 -15.66 -17.58 8.98
N LYS A 140 -15.16 -18.53 9.75
CA LYS A 140 -13.86 -18.42 10.46
C LYS A 140 -12.63 -18.29 9.55
N GLY A 141 -12.80 -18.26 8.23
CA GLY A 141 -11.73 -17.97 7.28
C GLY A 141 -10.54 -18.93 7.31
N LYS A 142 -10.74 -20.19 7.73
CA LYS A 142 -9.65 -21.19 7.89
C LYS A 142 -9.41 -22.10 6.69
N SER A 143 -10.10 -21.88 5.57
CA SER A 143 -9.95 -22.67 4.35
C SER A 143 -8.63 -22.36 3.64
N PRO A 144 -7.93 -23.37 3.09
CA PRO A 144 -6.68 -23.14 2.37
C PRO A 144 -6.90 -22.33 1.09
N ILE A 145 -5.92 -21.54 0.72
CA ILE A 145 -5.86 -20.79 -0.53
C ILE A 145 -5.43 -21.74 -1.65
N VAL A 146 -6.08 -21.66 -2.80
CA VAL A 146 -5.77 -22.42 -4.01
C VAL A 146 -5.38 -21.54 -5.19
N ASP A 147 -5.38 -20.22 -4.99
CA ASP A 147 -4.97 -19.25 -6.00
C ASP A 147 -3.45 -19.28 -6.18
N ASN A 148 -3.01 -19.05 -7.40
CA ASN A 148 -1.61 -18.89 -7.77
C ASN A 148 -1.39 -17.48 -8.29
N ASN A 149 -0.17 -16.98 -8.20
CA ASN A 149 0.24 -15.67 -8.67
C ASN A 149 -0.56 -14.53 -8.00
N HIS A 150 -0.82 -14.69 -6.69
CA HIS A 150 -1.49 -13.70 -5.86
C HIS A 150 -0.47 -12.91 -5.04
N THR A 151 -0.78 -11.66 -4.73
CA THR A 151 -0.05 -10.91 -3.72
C THR A 151 -0.56 -11.34 -2.34
N LEU A 152 0.34 -11.75 -1.46
CA LEU A 152 0.02 -12.20 -0.10
C LEU A 152 0.39 -11.12 0.90
N ILE A 153 -0.61 -10.61 1.63
CA ILE A 153 -0.42 -9.65 2.72
C ILE A 153 -0.56 -10.40 4.04
N LEU A 154 0.48 -10.35 4.87
CA LEU A 154 0.54 -10.95 6.20
C LEU A 154 0.55 -9.86 7.26
N GLY A 155 -0.39 -9.90 8.18
CA GLY A 155 -0.61 -8.87 9.20
C GLY A 155 -1.84 -8.02 8.89
N TRP A 156 -2.08 -7.02 9.75
CA TRP A 156 -3.21 -6.09 9.63
C TRP A 156 -2.84 -4.74 10.24
N SER A 157 -2.93 -3.69 9.44
CA SER A 157 -2.77 -2.31 9.87
C SER A 157 -3.63 -1.37 9.00
N ASN A 158 -3.71 -0.11 9.33
CA ASN A 158 -4.43 0.89 8.54
C ASN A 158 -3.84 1.05 7.12
N ARG A 159 -2.59 0.69 6.89
CA ARG A 159 -1.93 0.72 5.57
C ARG A 159 -2.50 -0.26 4.55
N ILE A 160 -3.24 -1.28 4.99
CA ILE A 160 -3.91 -2.23 4.07
C ILE A 160 -4.82 -1.52 3.08
N TYR A 161 -5.55 -0.50 3.50
CA TYR A 161 -6.55 0.15 2.65
C TYR A 161 -5.93 0.90 1.47
N PRO A 162 -4.95 1.81 1.67
CA PRO A 162 -4.24 2.41 0.55
C PRO A 162 -3.46 1.37 -0.27
N ILE A 163 -2.79 0.37 0.34
CA ILE A 163 -2.11 -0.71 -0.43
C ILE A 163 -3.08 -1.43 -1.37
N LEU A 164 -4.30 -1.75 -0.90
CA LEU A 164 -5.29 -2.41 -1.75
C LEU A 164 -5.74 -1.55 -2.93
N LYS A 165 -5.88 -0.23 -2.73
CA LYS A 165 -6.23 0.71 -3.79
C LYS A 165 -5.12 0.76 -4.84
N GLU A 166 -3.88 0.91 -4.41
CA GLU A 166 -2.71 0.93 -5.28
C GLU A 166 -2.55 -0.38 -6.06
N LEU A 167 -2.63 -1.52 -5.40
CA LEU A 167 -2.58 -2.82 -6.07
C LEU A 167 -3.75 -3.03 -7.05
N ALA A 168 -4.90 -2.38 -6.81
CA ALA A 168 -6.03 -2.42 -7.73
C ALA A 168 -5.74 -1.63 -9.01
N ILE A 169 -5.08 -0.47 -8.91
CA ILE A 169 -4.65 0.36 -10.04
C ILE A 169 -3.55 -0.38 -10.80
N ALA A 170 -2.47 -0.77 -10.13
CA ALA A 170 -1.32 -1.48 -10.71
C ALA A 170 -1.71 -2.75 -11.47
N ASN A 171 -2.77 -3.43 -11.02
CA ASN A 171 -3.23 -4.67 -11.64
C ASN A 171 -4.52 -4.50 -12.46
N SER A 172 -4.91 -3.28 -12.85
CA SER A 172 -6.13 -2.97 -13.62
C SER A 172 -6.21 -3.72 -14.95
N ASN A 173 -5.07 -3.95 -15.58
CA ASN A 173 -4.88 -4.68 -16.84
C ASN A 173 -4.86 -6.21 -16.66
N VAL A 174 -4.70 -6.70 -15.40
CA VAL A 174 -4.59 -8.13 -15.10
C VAL A 174 -5.98 -8.75 -14.94
N ARG A 175 -6.31 -9.72 -15.80
CA ARG A 175 -7.67 -10.30 -15.86
C ARG A 175 -8.13 -11.02 -14.58
N LYS A 176 -7.22 -11.47 -13.72
CA LYS A 176 -7.50 -12.25 -12.50
C LYS A 176 -6.57 -11.83 -11.36
N ALA A 177 -6.38 -10.54 -11.19
CA ALA A 177 -5.59 -10.04 -10.08
C ALA A 177 -6.22 -10.44 -8.74
N ARG A 178 -5.40 -10.93 -7.81
CA ARG A 178 -5.85 -11.39 -6.48
C ARG A 178 -4.89 -10.98 -5.39
N VAL A 179 -5.46 -10.48 -4.32
CA VAL A 179 -4.75 -10.24 -3.06
C VAL A 179 -5.33 -11.17 -2.00
N VAL A 180 -4.47 -11.84 -1.28
CA VAL A 180 -4.82 -12.66 -0.12
C VAL A 180 -4.33 -11.94 1.13
N ILE A 181 -5.23 -11.64 2.05
CA ILE A 181 -4.90 -11.07 3.36
C ILE A 181 -5.02 -12.17 4.40
N PHE A 182 -3.98 -12.33 5.20
CA PHE A 182 -3.92 -13.31 6.27
C PHE A 182 -3.51 -12.64 7.58
N SER A 183 -4.34 -12.72 8.60
CA SER A 183 -4.14 -12.02 9.87
C SER A 183 -4.86 -12.76 11.01
N ASN A 184 -4.59 -12.38 12.25
CA ASN A 184 -5.25 -12.89 13.44
C ASN A 184 -6.71 -12.39 13.61
N HIS A 185 -7.11 -11.36 12.87
CA HIS A 185 -8.47 -10.85 12.86
C HIS A 185 -9.47 -11.84 12.24
N THR A 186 -10.74 -11.75 12.64
CA THR A 186 -11.79 -12.55 12.03
C THR A 186 -12.04 -12.13 10.59
N ARG A 187 -12.43 -13.09 9.76
CA ARG A 187 -12.73 -12.82 8.35
C ARG A 187 -13.81 -11.75 8.19
N ASP A 188 -14.89 -11.86 8.95
CA ASP A 188 -16.02 -10.92 8.86
C ASP A 188 -15.54 -9.49 9.18
N TYR A 189 -14.73 -9.32 10.24
CA TYR A 189 -14.14 -8.01 10.57
C TYR A 189 -13.30 -7.45 9.42
N MET A 190 -12.41 -8.26 8.85
CA MET A 190 -11.54 -7.81 7.75
C MET A 190 -12.36 -7.44 6.51
N GLU A 191 -13.38 -8.22 6.16
CA GLU A 191 -14.23 -7.96 4.99
C GLU A 191 -15.07 -6.69 5.19
N ASP A 192 -15.66 -6.49 6.37
CA ASP A 192 -16.43 -5.29 6.71
C ASP A 192 -15.58 -4.02 6.66
N GLU A 193 -14.37 -4.07 7.23
CA GLU A 193 -13.43 -2.96 7.21
C GLU A 193 -12.94 -2.61 5.80
N ILE A 194 -12.65 -3.62 4.96
CA ILE A 194 -12.26 -3.41 3.57
C ILE A 194 -13.43 -2.80 2.78
N GLU A 195 -14.66 -3.30 2.96
CA GLU A 195 -15.84 -2.75 2.29
C GLU A 195 -16.12 -1.30 2.71
N ALA A 196 -15.85 -0.96 3.97
CA ALA A 196 -16.04 0.40 4.48
C ALA A 196 -14.98 1.39 3.97
N ARG A 197 -13.71 0.97 3.87
CA ARG A 197 -12.56 1.87 3.72
C ARG A 197 -11.84 1.77 2.37
N ALA A 198 -11.86 0.62 1.71
CA ALA A 198 -11.26 0.40 0.39
C ALA A 198 -12.35 0.13 -0.65
N LYS A 199 -13.19 1.15 -0.91
CA LYS A 199 -14.22 1.10 -1.95
C LYS A 199 -13.55 1.15 -3.32
N ASP A 200 -14.19 0.48 -4.29
CA ASP A 200 -13.83 0.60 -5.71
C ASP A 200 -12.48 -0.05 -6.09
N LEU A 201 -12.26 -1.27 -5.63
CA LEU A 201 -11.08 -2.05 -6.01
C LEU A 201 -11.15 -2.62 -7.46
N GLY A 202 -12.03 -2.09 -8.30
CA GLY A 202 -12.14 -2.48 -9.70
C GLY A 202 -12.26 -3.99 -9.91
N LYS A 203 -11.32 -4.58 -10.64
CA LYS A 203 -11.26 -6.04 -10.92
C LYS A 203 -10.47 -6.83 -9.88
N LEU A 204 -9.78 -6.16 -8.95
CA LEU A 204 -8.98 -6.83 -7.92
C LEU A 204 -9.89 -7.64 -6.98
N LYS A 205 -9.56 -8.90 -6.80
CA LYS A 205 -10.29 -9.77 -5.90
C LYS A 205 -9.52 -9.96 -4.60
N VAL A 206 -10.06 -9.44 -3.51
CA VAL A 206 -9.50 -9.62 -2.17
C VAL A 206 -10.09 -10.88 -1.53
N VAL A 207 -9.23 -11.68 -0.90
CA VAL A 207 -9.58 -12.92 -0.20
C VAL A 207 -8.96 -12.86 1.19
N THR A 208 -9.80 -12.83 2.21
CA THR A 208 -9.36 -12.74 3.61
C THR A 208 -9.29 -14.12 4.28
N ARG A 209 -8.29 -14.37 5.11
CA ARG A 209 -8.12 -15.60 5.89
C ARG A 209 -7.62 -15.28 7.30
N THR A 210 -8.10 -16.06 8.25
CA THR A 210 -7.79 -15.88 9.68
C THR A 210 -6.77 -16.91 10.14
N GLY A 211 -5.72 -16.47 10.82
CA GLY A 211 -4.73 -17.32 11.47
C GLY A 211 -3.57 -16.50 12.04
N ASP A 212 -2.66 -17.18 12.70
CA ASP A 212 -1.47 -16.58 13.27
C ASP A 212 -0.37 -16.51 12.20
N VAL A 213 0.07 -15.30 11.89
CA VAL A 213 1.11 -15.03 10.88
C VAL A 213 2.49 -15.55 11.28
N THR A 214 2.73 -15.74 12.57
CA THR A 214 3.99 -16.28 13.12
C THR A 214 3.99 -17.81 13.20
N ASN A 215 2.84 -18.47 12.94
CA ASN A 215 2.70 -19.91 13.01
C ASN A 215 2.89 -20.57 11.63
N PRO A 216 3.96 -21.37 11.41
CA PRO A 216 4.20 -22.03 10.13
C PRO A 216 3.06 -22.94 9.66
N GLU A 217 2.36 -23.64 10.57
CA GLU A 217 1.23 -24.52 10.20
C GLU A 217 0.03 -23.71 9.68
N ASP A 218 -0.20 -22.53 10.22
CA ASP A 218 -1.24 -21.63 9.73
C ASP A 218 -0.87 -21.02 8.38
N LEU A 219 0.39 -20.64 8.19
CA LEU A 219 0.92 -20.09 6.94
C LEU A 219 0.85 -21.08 5.77
N LYS A 220 0.97 -22.39 6.00
CA LYS A 220 0.79 -23.40 4.93
C LYS A 220 -0.53 -23.29 4.19
N ARG A 221 -1.56 -22.70 4.82
CA ARG A 221 -2.88 -22.50 4.22
C ARG A 221 -2.95 -21.34 3.23
N THR A 222 -1.95 -20.45 3.22
CA THR A 222 -1.93 -19.26 2.37
C THR A 222 -1.38 -19.52 0.97
N ASN A 223 -0.89 -20.74 0.68
CA ASN A 223 -0.27 -21.11 -0.58
C ASN A 223 0.95 -20.22 -0.95
N ILE A 224 1.77 -19.92 0.05
CA ILE A 224 2.98 -19.07 -0.04
C ILE A 224 3.85 -19.43 -1.26
N ALA A 225 4.03 -20.73 -1.55
CA ALA A 225 4.91 -21.19 -2.62
C ALA A 225 4.52 -20.71 -4.02
N ASN A 226 3.28 -20.28 -4.20
CA ASN A 226 2.73 -19.82 -5.47
C ASN A 226 2.29 -18.34 -5.42
N ALA A 227 2.73 -17.58 -4.43
CA ALA A 227 2.52 -16.14 -4.38
C ALA A 227 3.40 -15.43 -5.42
N LYS A 228 2.93 -14.29 -5.93
CA LYS A 228 3.70 -13.36 -6.78
C LYS A 228 4.69 -12.56 -5.92
N SER A 229 4.18 -11.99 -4.85
CA SER A 229 4.93 -11.21 -3.85
C SER A 229 4.31 -11.42 -2.47
N ILE A 230 5.09 -11.15 -1.43
CA ILE A 230 4.65 -11.23 -0.04
C ILE A 230 4.91 -9.88 0.60
N ILE A 231 3.88 -9.29 1.19
CA ILE A 231 3.96 -8.08 1.99
C ILE A 231 3.74 -8.48 3.44
N VAL A 232 4.66 -8.11 4.32
CA VAL A 232 4.52 -8.31 5.77
C VAL A 232 4.33 -6.95 6.40
N LEU A 233 3.15 -6.75 6.99
CA LEU A 233 2.82 -5.50 7.67
C LEU A 233 3.02 -5.67 9.17
N ASP A 234 3.58 -4.65 9.78
CA ASP A 234 3.58 -4.55 11.23
C ASP A 234 2.16 -4.34 11.76
N SER A 235 1.87 -4.92 12.90
CA SER A 235 0.71 -4.54 13.67
C SER A 235 1.14 -3.45 14.65
N ASP A 236 0.43 -2.34 14.66
CA ASP A 236 0.73 -1.15 15.49
C ASP A 236 1.00 -1.47 16.99
N GLU A 237 0.71 -2.69 17.42
CA GLU A 237 0.86 -3.15 18.81
C GLU A 237 2.18 -3.88 19.12
N THR A 238 2.86 -4.48 18.12
CA THR A 238 3.93 -5.46 18.38
C THR A 238 5.30 -5.11 17.80
N GLY A 239 5.37 -4.20 16.86
CA GLY A 239 6.59 -3.68 16.26
C GLY A 239 7.42 -4.72 15.48
N ASP A 240 8.66 -4.38 15.16
CA ASP A 240 9.59 -5.15 14.34
C ASP A 240 9.74 -6.63 14.74
N ALA A 241 9.56 -6.95 16.02
CA ALA A 241 9.71 -8.33 16.51
C ALA A 241 8.68 -9.29 15.88
N ASN A 242 7.45 -8.83 15.66
CA ASN A 242 6.41 -9.63 15.01
C ASN A 242 6.71 -9.83 13.52
N VAL A 243 7.21 -8.79 12.87
CA VAL A 243 7.65 -8.82 11.47
C VAL A 243 8.77 -9.86 11.29
N VAL A 244 9.81 -9.79 12.11
CA VAL A 244 10.93 -10.76 12.10
C VAL A 244 10.41 -12.18 12.30
N SER A 245 9.54 -12.39 13.29
CA SER A 245 8.96 -13.71 13.58
C SER A 245 8.13 -14.24 12.39
N THR A 246 7.37 -13.36 11.73
CA THR A 246 6.59 -13.71 10.54
C THR A 246 7.49 -14.10 9.37
N VAL A 247 8.55 -13.35 9.11
CA VAL A 247 9.52 -13.67 8.05
C VAL A 247 10.21 -15.01 8.33
N LEU A 248 10.60 -15.27 9.56
CA LEU A 248 11.19 -16.55 9.93
C LEU A 248 10.19 -17.71 9.76
N ALA A 249 8.91 -17.49 10.08
CA ALA A 249 7.85 -18.48 9.84
C ALA A 249 7.63 -18.75 8.34
N ILE A 250 7.70 -17.71 7.48
CA ILE A 250 7.67 -17.87 6.01
C ILE A 250 8.84 -18.75 5.55
N LYS A 251 10.04 -18.49 6.02
CA LYS A 251 11.24 -19.28 5.69
C LYS A 251 11.14 -20.71 6.19
N ALA A 252 10.52 -20.95 7.35
CA ALA A 252 10.27 -22.29 7.87
C ALA A 252 9.29 -23.10 7.00
N VAL A 253 8.29 -22.44 6.40
CA VAL A 253 7.32 -23.08 5.48
C VAL A 253 7.92 -23.33 4.11
N ASN A 254 8.70 -22.38 3.59
CA ASN A 254 9.28 -22.44 2.25
C ASN A 254 10.74 -21.95 2.24
N PRO A 255 11.70 -22.78 2.68
CA PRO A 255 13.11 -22.38 2.84
C PRO A 255 13.77 -21.91 1.54
N ASN A 256 13.34 -22.47 0.41
CA ASN A 256 13.95 -22.26 -0.92
C ASN A 256 13.10 -21.31 -1.80
N THR A 257 12.22 -20.53 -1.21
CA THR A 257 11.44 -19.57 -2.00
C THR A 257 12.35 -18.50 -2.58
N ASN A 258 12.12 -18.15 -3.86
CA ASN A 258 12.72 -16.99 -4.52
C ASN A 258 11.77 -15.78 -4.54
N ILE A 259 10.62 -15.91 -3.90
CA ILE A 259 9.61 -14.84 -3.85
C ILE A 259 10.16 -13.72 -2.98
N LYS A 260 10.13 -12.50 -3.47
CA LYS A 260 10.52 -11.33 -2.70
C LYS A 260 9.50 -11.05 -1.60
N ILE A 261 10.00 -10.70 -0.44
CA ILE A 261 9.24 -10.35 0.74
C ILE A 261 9.51 -8.88 1.02
N VAL A 262 8.47 -8.06 0.95
CA VAL A 262 8.55 -6.64 1.29
C VAL A 262 7.98 -6.45 2.68
N THR A 263 8.71 -5.76 3.52
CA THR A 263 8.29 -5.54 4.89
C THR A 263 8.73 -4.18 5.39
N GLU A 264 7.94 -3.62 6.29
CA GLU A 264 8.27 -2.41 7.02
C GLU A 264 9.05 -2.79 8.28
N ILE A 265 10.18 -2.14 8.50
CA ILE A 265 11.00 -2.28 9.71
C ILE A 265 11.58 -0.91 10.06
N ASP A 266 11.36 -0.48 11.29
CA ASP A 266 11.80 0.82 11.77
C ASP A 266 13.26 0.84 12.23
N ASP A 267 13.72 -0.25 12.87
CA ASP A 267 15.10 -0.35 13.33
C ASP A 267 16.04 -0.80 12.20
N ALA A 268 16.94 0.07 11.79
CA ALA A 268 17.90 -0.18 10.71
C ALA A 268 18.76 -1.43 10.94
N ASN A 269 19.21 -1.67 12.17
CA ASN A 269 20.05 -2.84 12.49
C ASN A 269 19.25 -4.13 12.35
N THR A 270 18.00 -4.15 12.78
CA THR A 270 17.08 -5.28 12.62
C THR A 270 16.79 -5.55 11.14
N GLY A 271 16.57 -4.50 10.35
CA GLY A 271 16.35 -4.59 8.91
C GLY A 271 17.56 -5.17 8.18
N GLU A 272 18.76 -4.67 8.45
CA GLU A 272 20.01 -5.17 7.86
C GLU A 272 20.28 -6.63 8.24
N ALA A 273 20.10 -6.97 9.53
CA ALA A 273 20.23 -8.34 10.01
C ALA A 273 19.26 -9.29 9.31
N LEU A 274 18.00 -8.88 9.12
CA LEU A 274 16.98 -9.68 8.46
C LEU A 274 17.26 -9.86 6.96
N THR A 275 17.67 -8.79 6.27
CA THR A 275 18.08 -8.82 4.86
C THR A 275 19.28 -9.77 4.68
N THR A 276 20.28 -9.68 5.54
CA THR A 276 21.45 -10.56 5.52
C THR A 276 21.07 -12.01 5.80
N ALA A 277 20.27 -12.27 6.83
CA ALA A 277 19.83 -13.62 7.21
C ALA A 277 18.98 -14.29 6.11
N THR A 278 18.36 -13.51 5.23
CA THR A 278 17.52 -14.00 4.14
C THR A 278 18.21 -13.94 2.76
N ASN A 279 19.52 -13.65 2.71
CA ASN A 279 20.31 -13.50 1.48
C ASN A 279 19.68 -12.49 0.48
N GLY A 280 19.23 -11.34 0.95
CA GLY A 280 18.62 -10.29 0.13
C GLY A 280 17.25 -10.66 -0.43
N GLN A 281 16.58 -11.65 0.11
CA GLN A 281 15.23 -12.01 -0.28
C GLN A 281 14.18 -11.07 0.35
N VAL A 282 14.42 -10.63 1.56
CA VAL A 282 13.63 -9.63 2.25
C VAL A 282 14.12 -8.25 1.87
N ILE A 283 13.20 -7.40 1.48
CA ILE A 283 13.40 -5.97 1.22
C ILE A 283 12.71 -5.23 2.37
N THR A 284 13.49 -4.52 3.14
CA THR A 284 13.00 -3.73 4.27
C THR A 284 12.73 -2.31 3.83
N VAL A 285 11.55 -1.80 4.11
CA VAL A 285 11.14 -0.42 3.86
C VAL A 285 11.15 0.32 5.19
N ARG A 286 11.99 1.32 5.32
CA ARG A 286 12.09 2.17 6.52
C ARG A 286 11.14 3.36 6.37
N SER A 287 9.84 3.08 6.42
CA SER A 287 8.80 4.08 6.13
C SER A 287 8.91 5.31 7.02
N HIS A 288 9.13 5.16 8.32
CA HIS A 288 9.28 6.27 9.24
C HIS A 288 10.48 7.16 8.91
N GLU A 289 11.59 6.58 8.46
CA GLU A 289 12.76 7.34 8.03
C GLU A 289 12.47 8.15 6.76
N ILE A 290 11.85 7.51 5.75
CA ILE A 290 11.47 8.18 4.50
C ILE A 290 10.46 9.30 4.77
N ILE A 291 9.43 9.06 5.59
CA ILE A 291 8.45 10.09 5.97
C ILE A 291 9.12 11.26 6.66
N ALA A 292 10.06 11.00 7.59
CA ALA A 292 10.80 12.05 8.29
C ALA A 292 11.66 12.89 7.33
N ARG A 293 12.33 12.23 6.38
CA ARG A 293 13.12 12.90 5.33
C ARG A 293 12.24 13.75 4.43
N VAL A 294 11.12 13.20 3.94
CA VAL A 294 10.16 13.97 3.13
C VAL A 294 9.61 15.16 3.91
N THR A 295 9.29 14.99 5.20
CA THR A 295 8.80 16.08 6.06
C THR A 295 9.84 17.19 6.20
N ALA A 296 11.09 16.85 6.46
CA ALA A 296 12.18 17.82 6.56
C ALA A 296 12.45 18.54 5.22
N GLN A 297 12.39 17.82 4.12
CA GLN A 297 12.62 18.40 2.79
C GLN A 297 11.42 19.24 2.31
N ALA A 298 10.20 18.84 2.62
CA ALA A 298 8.97 19.56 2.28
C ALA A 298 8.88 20.91 2.99
N SER A 299 9.41 21.03 4.21
CA SER A 299 9.45 22.34 4.91
C SER A 299 10.23 23.39 4.13
N ARG A 300 11.25 22.99 3.40
CA ARG A 300 12.11 23.86 2.60
C ARG A 300 11.64 24.04 1.16
N ARG A 301 10.86 23.11 0.64
CA ARG A 301 10.48 23.00 -0.78
C ARG A 301 8.97 22.81 -0.91
N PRO A 302 8.19 23.91 -0.91
CA PRO A 302 6.74 23.83 -0.96
C PRO A 302 6.25 23.01 -2.15
N GLY A 303 5.36 22.06 -1.89
CA GLY A 303 4.81 21.13 -2.87
C GLY A 303 5.60 19.85 -3.06
N LEU A 304 6.70 19.65 -2.34
CA LEU A 304 7.49 18.42 -2.46
C LEU A 304 6.70 17.18 -2.02
N ALA A 305 5.93 17.26 -0.93
CA ALA A 305 5.12 16.13 -0.48
C ALA A 305 4.09 15.71 -1.54
N ALA A 306 3.50 16.68 -2.24
CA ALA A 306 2.58 16.40 -3.35
C ALA A 306 3.28 15.72 -4.53
N VAL A 307 4.50 16.17 -4.89
CA VAL A 307 5.32 15.53 -5.95
C VAL A 307 5.70 14.11 -5.58
N VAL A 308 6.06 13.87 -4.32
CA VAL A 308 6.41 12.52 -3.84
C VAL A 308 5.20 11.58 -3.90
N LEU A 309 4.02 12.04 -3.49
CA LEU A 309 2.80 11.25 -3.58
C LEU A 309 2.45 10.90 -5.04
N ASP A 310 2.53 11.87 -5.94
CA ASP A 310 2.24 11.71 -7.37
C ASP A 310 3.24 10.75 -8.06
N LEU A 311 4.52 10.79 -7.66
CA LEU A 311 5.56 9.89 -8.17
C LEU A 311 5.38 8.45 -7.69
N LEU A 312 4.77 8.25 -6.53
CA LEU A 312 4.56 6.92 -5.92
C LEU A 312 3.20 6.31 -6.25
N ASP A 313 2.23 7.10 -6.74
CA ASP A 313 0.91 6.65 -7.14
C ASP A 313 1.00 5.83 -8.46
N PHE A 314 0.20 4.76 -8.55
CA PHE A 314 0.05 3.98 -9.79
C PHE A 314 -0.95 4.61 -10.79
N ASP A 315 -1.65 5.68 -10.41
CA ASP A 315 -2.56 6.41 -11.30
C ASP A 315 -1.82 7.55 -12.01
N GLY A 316 -0.86 7.23 -12.83
CA GLY A 316 -0.08 8.23 -13.54
C GLY A 316 1.21 7.68 -14.13
N ASP A 317 2.28 8.47 -14.01
CA ASP A 317 3.60 8.10 -14.52
C ASP A 317 4.36 7.23 -13.51
N GLU A 318 4.87 6.08 -13.99
CA GLU A 318 5.60 5.11 -13.19
C GLU A 318 7.09 5.05 -13.57
N ILE A 319 7.91 4.43 -12.71
CA ILE A 319 9.35 4.24 -12.96
C ILE A 319 9.61 2.90 -13.66
N TYR A 320 10.18 2.95 -14.85
CA TYR A 320 10.50 1.79 -15.69
C TYR A 320 12.00 1.60 -15.88
N PHE A 321 12.40 0.33 -16.10
CA PHE A 321 13.77 -0.09 -16.38
C PHE A 321 13.86 -0.66 -17.79
N THR A 322 14.33 0.14 -18.74
CA THR A 322 14.31 -0.21 -20.16
C THR A 322 15.71 -0.37 -20.71
N ASP A 323 15.95 -1.45 -21.48
CA ASP A 323 17.17 -1.63 -22.24
C ASP A 323 17.07 -0.85 -23.56
N VAL A 324 18.03 0.05 -23.78
CA VAL A 324 18.09 0.89 -25.00
C VAL A 324 19.46 0.76 -25.67
N PRO A 325 19.66 -0.25 -26.53
CA PRO A 325 20.96 -0.51 -27.16
C PRO A 325 21.53 0.68 -27.94
N ALA A 326 20.68 1.58 -28.44
CA ALA A 326 21.08 2.77 -29.17
C ALA A 326 21.82 3.81 -28.30
N LEU A 327 21.74 3.71 -26.98
CA LEU A 327 22.42 4.58 -26.03
C LEU A 327 23.77 4.01 -25.59
N VAL A 328 24.12 2.79 -25.89
CA VAL A 328 25.43 2.22 -25.54
C VAL A 328 26.55 3.04 -26.18
N GLY A 329 27.51 3.49 -25.35
CA GLY A 329 28.62 4.37 -25.74
C GLY A 329 28.26 5.87 -25.75
N LYS A 330 27.01 6.25 -25.48
CA LYS A 330 26.58 7.63 -25.26
C LYS A 330 26.66 7.98 -23.78
N THR A 331 26.54 9.25 -23.46
CA THR A 331 26.56 9.74 -22.08
C THR A 331 25.16 9.76 -21.45
N TYR A 332 25.11 9.85 -20.13
CA TYR A 332 23.85 10.08 -19.42
C TYR A 332 23.17 11.38 -19.87
N ALA A 333 23.94 12.43 -20.08
CA ALA A 333 23.46 13.69 -20.62
C ALA A 333 22.77 13.54 -22.00
N ASP A 334 23.22 12.61 -22.83
CA ASP A 334 22.57 12.29 -24.12
C ASP A 334 21.25 11.56 -23.90
N ALA A 335 21.21 10.65 -22.89
CA ALA A 335 20.02 9.89 -22.57
C ALA A 335 18.86 10.77 -22.10
N ILE A 336 19.12 11.79 -21.27
CA ILE A 336 18.10 12.73 -20.78
C ILE A 336 17.32 13.40 -21.92
N LEU A 337 17.95 13.66 -23.06
CA LEU A 337 17.34 14.31 -24.23
C LEU A 337 16.92 13.33 -25.34
N ALA A 338 16.93 12.03 -25.08
CA ALA A 338 16.73 11.02 -26.12
C ALA A 338 15.29 10.48 -26.19
N PHE A 339 14.38 10.93 -25.33
CA PHE A 339 13.00 10.47 -25.23
C PHE A 339 12.03 11.65 -25.24
N ASN A 340 10.89 11.49 -25.93
CA ASN A 340 9.86 12.53 -25.99
C ASN A 340 8.82 12.39 -24.85
N GLU A 341 8.40 11.16 -24.57
CA GLU A 341 7.33 10.83 -23.63
C GLU A 341 7.83 10.13 -22.35
N ALA A 342 9.14 10.23 -22.07
CA ALA A 342 9.73 9.70 -20.85
C ALA A 342 10.81 10.63 -20.30
N CYS A 343 10.93 10.71 -18.99
CA CYS A 343 11.96 11.44 -18.27
C CYS A 343 13.00 10.49 -17.68
N VAL A 344 14.21 10.52 -18.21
CA VAL A 344 15.33 9.71 -17.69
C VAL A 344 15.79 10.26 -16.36
N ILE A 345 15.84 9.40 -15.34
CA ILE A 345 16.23 9.75 -13.97
C ILE A 345 17.48 9.03 -13.48
N GLY A 346 17.92 7.98 -14.18
CA GLY A 346 19.08 7.21 -13.71
C GLY A 346 19.44 6.03 -14.59
N LEU A 347 20.36 5.23 -14.10
CA LEU A 347 20.90 4.04 -14.74
C LEU A 347 20.86 2.85 -13.77
N LEU A 348 20.44 1.69 -14.26
CA LEU A 348 20.63 0.40 -13.60
C LEU A 348 21.79 -0.31 -14.32
N ASN A 349 22.91 -0.43 -13.64
CA ASN A 349 24.13 -1.02 -14.19
C ASN A 349 24.00 -2.55 -14.34
N ALA A 350 24.87 -3.12 -15.17
CA ALA A 350 24.88 -4.56 -15.46
C ALA A 350 25.18 -5.44 -14.21
N ASP A 351 25.80 -4.88 -13.18
CA ASP A 351 26.07 -5.51 -11.90
C ASP A 351 24.87 -5.45 -10.92
N GLY A 352 23.79 -4.78 -11.32
CA GLY A 352 22.57 -4.61 -10.53
C GLY A 352 22.59 -3.38 -9.61
N THR A 353 23.62 -2.56 -9.65
CA THR A 353 23.67 -1.28 -8.90
C THR A 353 22.86 -0.21 -9.61
N THR A 354 22.10 0.58 -8.85
CA THR A 354 21.38 1.76 -9.34
C THR A 354 22.23 3.03 -9.19
N SER A 355 22.00 3.99 -10.04
CA SER A 355 22.58 5.32 -9.94
C SER A 355 21.55 6.34 -10.38
N VAL A 356 20.96 7.05 -9.43
CA VAL A 356 19.98 8.11 -9.69
C VAL A 356 20.75 9.40 -10.02
N ASN A 357 20.38 10.05 -11.12
CA ASN A 357 21.04 11.24 -11.67
C ASN A 357 22.57 11.18 -11.60
N PRO A 358 23.22 10.17 -12.23
CA PRO A 358 24.67 10.07 -12.23
C PRO A 358 25.32 11.28 -12.91
N ALA A 359 26.63 11.42 -12.80
CA ALA A 359 27.38 12.48 -13.47
C ALA A 359 27.04 12.52 -14.97
N GLN A 360 26.85 13.70 -15.53
CA GLN A 360 26.35 13.92 -16.89
C GLN A 360 27.22 13.27 -17.98
N ASP A 361 28.51 13.09 -17.71
CA ASP A 361 29.50 12.44 -18.58
C ASP A 361 29.61 10.92 -18.38
N THR A 362 28.79 10.34 -17.51
CA THR A 362 28.75 8.88 -17.29
C THR A 362 28.39 8.17 -18.58
N VAL A 363 29.27 7.27 -19.05
CA VAL A 363 29.09 6.52 -20.28
C VAL A 363 28.22 5.28 -20.04
N ILE A 364 27.20 5.13 -20.85
CA ILE A 364 26.29 3.98 -20.80
C ILE A 364 26.98 2.77 -21.41
N THR A 365 27.12 1.71 -20.62
CA THR A 365 27.80 0.46 -21.00
C THR A 365 26.82 -0.63 -21.46
N PRO A 366 27.27 -1.67 -22.20
CA PRO A 366 26.41 -2.78 -22.54
C PRO A 366 25.81 -3.46 -21.29
N GLY A 367 24.50 -3.74 -21.31
CA GLY A 367 23.76 -4.34 -20.19
C GLY A 367 23.24 -3.33 -19.15
N THR A 368 23.57 -2.04 -19.30
CA THR A 368 22.95 -0.98 -18.50
C THR A 368 21.54 -0.70 -19.00
N LYS A 369 20.57 -0.63 -18.10
CA LYS A 369 19.21 -0.17 -18.38
C LYS A 369 19.02 1.28 -17.98
N ILE A 370 18.18 1.97 -18.72
CA ILE A 370 17.73 3.32 -18.38
C ILE A 370 16.63 3.22 -17.33
N ILE A 371 16.72 4.04 -16.29
CA ILE A 371 15.65 4.27 -15.32
C ILE A 371 14.91 5.52 -15.79
N ALA A 372 13.63 5.39 -16.12
CA ALA A 372 12.84 6.50 -16.67
C ALA A 372 11.43 6.51 -16.06
N ILE A 373 10.87 7.72 -15.92
CA ILE A 373 9.48 7.96 -15.59
C ILE A 373 8.70 8.06 -16.88
N ALA A 374 7.60 7.31 -17.01
CA ALA A 374 6.71 7.31 -18.17
C ALA A 374 5.31 6.83 -17.77
N GLU A 375 4.28 7.16 -18.58
CA GLU A 375 2.90 6.72 -18.40
C GLU A 375 2.75 5.17 -18.48
N ASP A 376 3.53 4.51 -19.36
CA ASP A 376 3.55 3.06 -19.50
C ASP A 376 4.92 2.63 -20.05
N ASP A 377 5.28 1.36 -19.93
CA ASP A 377 6.57 0.82 -20.39
C ASP A 377 6.78 0.97 -21.91
N ASP A 378 5.71 0.93 -22.70
CA ASP A 378 5.71 1.13 -24.14
C ASP A 378 5.96 2.60 -24.56
N LYS A 379 5.90 3.54 -23.64
CA LYS A 379 6.18 4.98 -23.85
C LYS A 379 7.67 5.33 -23.73
N VAL A 380 8.48 4.44 -23.15
CA VAL A 380 9.94 4.65 -23.07
C VAL A 380 10.58 4.36 -24.43
N VAL A 381 10.25 5.18 -25.42
CA VAL A 381 10.69 5.02 -26.82
C VAL A 381 11.85 5.97 -27.12
N TYR A 382 12.98 5.38 -27.55
CA TYR A 382 14.13 6.16 -28.01
C TYR A 382 13.82 6.92 -29.31
N THR A 383 13.86 8.24 -29.26
CA THR A 383 13.55 9.15 -30.40
C THR A 383 14.81 9.79 -31.00
N GLY A 384 15.96 9.52 -30.42
CA GLY A 384 17.25 10.12 -30.81
C GLY A 384 17.61 11.32 -29.93
N VAL A 385 18.91 11.56 -29.81
CA VAL A 385 19.43 12.68 -29.01
C VAL A 385 19.07 14.02 -29.68
N ARG A 386 18.40 14.90 -28.98
CA ARG A 386 17.99 16.24 -29.45
C ARG A 386 19.14 17.24 -29.30
N GLU A 387 20.11 17.19 -30.24
CA GLU A 387 21.25 18.12 -30.24
C GLU A 387 20.89 19.58 -30.49
N ASP A 388 19.75 19.83 -31.16
CA ASP A 388 19.20 21.14 -31.39
C ASP A 388 18.86 21.88 -30.08
N ILE A 389 18.28 21.15 -29.14
CA ILE A 389 17.90 21.65 -27.81
C ILE A 389 19.09 21.70 -26.86
N ALA A 390 20.01 20.73 -26.96
CA ALA A 390 21.21 20.68 -26.13
C ALA A 390 22.07 21.95 -26.22
N LYS A 391 21.91 22.76 -27.28
CA LYS A 391 22.61 24.01 -27.53
C LYS A 391 21.80 25.25 -27.17
N SER A 392 20.60 25.11 -26.62
CA SER A 392 19.78 26.24 -26.20
C SER A 392 20.45 27.06 -25.09
N LYS A 393 20.08 28.33 -25.01
CA LYS A 393 20.67 29.26 -24.00
C LYS A 393 20.34 28.75 -22.60
N VAL A 394 21.36 28.44 -21.85
CA VAL A 394 21.27 28.08 -20.44
C VAL A 394 21.07 29.34 -19.60
N THR A 395 20.07 29.32 -18.74
CA THR A 395 19.94 30.33 -17.69
C THR A 395 20.92 29.93 -16.55
N PRO A 396 21.89 30.79 -16.17
CA PRO A 396 22.76 30.49 -15.04
C PRO A 396 21.95 30.37 -13.75
N LEU A 397 22.22 29.38 -12.92
CA LEU A 397 21.65 29.32 -11.57
C LEU A 397 22.05 30.55 -10.77
N ALA A 398 21.09 31.21 -10.18
CA ALA A 398 21.36 32.30 -9.25
C ALA A 398 22.05 31.72 -8.01
N LYS A 399 23.25 32.25 -7.68
CA LYS A 399 23.87 31.98 -6.39
C LYS A 399 22.98 32.56 -5.30
N ARG A 400 22.47 31.69 -4.43
CA ARG A 400 21.78 32.12 -3.21
C ARG A 400 22.82 32.36 -2.11
N ASP A 401 22.71 33.50 -1.43
CA ASP A 401 23.47 33.72 -0.19
C ASP A 401 22.89 32.80 0.88
N GLU A 402 23.73 32.04 1.53
CA GLU A 402 23.37 31.20 2.66
C GLU A 402 23.10 32.09 3.89
N VAL A 403 21.83 32.37 4.14
CA VAL A 403 21.39 33.12 5.33
C VAL A 403 20.92 32.11 6.38
N ALA A 404 21.35 32.31 7.64
CA ALA A 404 20.90 31.48 8.75
C ALA A 404 19.37 31.56 8.90
N GLU A 405 18.73 30.43 9.08
CA GLU A 405 17.27 30.29 9.14
C GLU A 405 16.81 29.92 10.56
N HIS A 406 15.58 30.28 10.89
CA HIS A 406 14.96 30.02 12.18
C HIS A 406 13.74 29.10 11.99
N LEU A 407 13.83 27.88 12.48
CA LEU A 407 12.79 26.87 12.33
C LEU A 407 12.09 26.61 13.67
N LEU A 408 10.80 26.30 13.58
CA LEU A 408 9.98 25.83 14.70
C LEU A 408 9.49 24.41 14.42
N ILE A 409 9.69 23.51 15.38
CA ILE A 409 9.04 22.19 15.38
C ILE A 409 8.05 22.17 16.54
N ILE A 410 6.77 21.90 16.23
CA ILE A 410 5.71 21.74 17.21
C ILE A 410 5.29 20.28 17.27
N GLY A 411 5.24 19.74 18.49
CA GLY A 411 5.07 18.30 18.69
C GLY A 411 6.40 17.55 18.59
N TRP A 412 6.38 16.26 18.88
CA TRP A 412 7.56 15.40 18.82
C TRP A 412 7.18 13.94 18.78
N SER A 413 7.97 13.16 18.06
CA SER A 413 7.87 11.71 18.01
C SER A 413 9.25 11.09 17.80
N SER A 414 9.34 9.76 17.70
CA SER A 414 10.57 9.04 17.34
C SER A 414 11.19 9.54 16.04
N MET A 415 10.39 10.04 15.10
CA MET A 415 10.84 10.61 13.83
C MET A 415 11.56 11.96 13.98
N GLY A 416 11.33 12.69 15.06
CA GLY A 416 11.90 14.03 15.26
C GLY A 416 13.42 14.07 15.17
N ARG A 417 14.10 13.01 15.60
CA ARG A 417 15.57 12.90 15.46
C ARG A 417 16.00 12.79 14.00
N THR A 418 15.29 12.00 13.20
CA THR A 418 15.56 11.87 11.77
C THR A 418 15.29 13.18 11.03
N VAL A 419 14.18 13.87 11.36
CA VAL A 419 13.88 15.21 10.83
C VAL A 419 15.02 16.18 11.13
N LEU A 420 15.54 16.21 12.36
CA LEU A 420 16.67 17.08 12.72
C LEU A 420 17.98 16.70 12.01
N ASN A 421 18.26 15.41 11.84
CA ASN A 421 19.42 14.94 11.08
C ASN A 421 19.37 15.41 9.63
N GLU A 422 18.21 15.29 9.00
CA GLU A 422 17.99 15.78 7.64
C GLU A 422 18.14 17.31 7.57
N LEU A 423 17.48 18.05 8.46
CA LEU A 423 17.57 19.51 8.51
C LEU A 423 19.02 19.97 8.71
N ALA A 424 19.82 19.25 9.50
CA ALA A 424 21.22 19.59 9.73
C ALA A 424 22.10 19.50 8.47
N GLN A 425 21.69 18.73 7.46
CA GLN A 425 22.40 18.63 6.18
C GLN A 425 22.08 19.79 5.23
N PHE A 426 20.89 20.39 5.41
CA PHE A 426 20.39 21.43 4.50
C PHE A 426 20.50 22.85 5.05
N LEU A 427 20.48 23.01 6.38
CA LEU A 427 20.42 24.32 7.00
C LEU A 427 21.77 25.00 6.98
N PRO A 428 21.83 26.29 6.60
CA PRO A 428 23.04 27.07 6.67
C PRO A 428 23.60 27.16 8.10
N LYS A 429 24.92 27.30 8.20
CA LYS A 429 25.58 27.46 9.49
C LYS A 429 25.03 28.63 10.28
N GLY A 430 24.73 28.38 11.55
CA GLY A 430 24.15 29.37 12.45
C GLY A 430 22.64 29.38 12.50
N SER A 431 21.99 28.54 11.70
CA SER A 431 20.53 28.32 11.79
C SER A 431 20.11 27.77 13.16
N THR A 432 18.88 28.05 13.54
CA THR A 432 18.33 27.62 14.82
C THR A 432 17.06 26.81 14.62
N VAL A 433 16.91 25.75 15.40
CA VAL A 433 15.67 24.97 15.48
C VAL A 433 15.13 25.07 16.91
N HIS A 434 13.92 25.56 17.04
CA HIS A 434 13.22 25.60 18.31
C HIS A 434 12.15 24.52 18.34
N ILE A 435 12.17 23.65 19.36
CA ILE A 435 11.21 22.56 19.52
C ILE A 435 10.28 22.92 20.66
N VAL A 436 8.96 22.84 20.42
CA VAL A 436 7.93 23.04 21.44
C VAL A 436 7.07 21.80 21.52
N ALA A 437 7.07 21.11 22.66
CA ALA A 437 6.32 19.87 22.83
C ALA A 437 5.65 19.78 24.21
N GLN A 438 4.54 19.05 24.28
CA GLN A 438 3.80 18.84 25.54
C GLN A 438 4.48 17.75 26.37
N SER A 439 4.84 18.08 27.61
CA SER A 439 5.52 17.19 28.56
C SER A 439 4.74 15.93 28.92
N ARG A 440 3.43 15.95 28.75
CA ARG A 440 2.58 14.75 28.95
C ARG A 440 2.77 13.66 27.91
N TYR A 441 3.31 14.00 26.73
CA TYR A 441 3.51 13.08 25.62
C TYR A 441 4.98 12.81 25.31
N VAL A 442 5.87 13.70 25.75
CA VAL A 442 7.31 13.64 25.44
C VAL A 442 8.10 13.81 26.71
N ASP A 443 9.03 12.89 27.00
CA ASP A 443 9.96 13.08 28.12
C ASP A 443 10.91 14.25 27.80
N PRO A 444 10.93 15.30 28.64
CA PRO A 444 11.87 16.40 28.47
C PRO A 444 13.35 15.97 28.38
N ALA A 445 13.70 14.81 28.96
CA ALA A 445 15.04 14.26 28.90
C ALA A 445 15.43 13.85 27.47
N GLU A 446 14.51 13.46 26.62
CA GLU A 446 14.74 13.15 25.20
C GLU A 446 15.17 14.36 24.41
N LEU A 447 14.67 15.55 24.78
CA LEU A 447 14.93 16.81 24.11
C LEU A 447 16.16 17.55 24.66
N ALA A 448 16.56 17.27 25.91
CA ALA A 448 17.56 18.05 26.63
C ALA A 448 18.99 17.97 26.07
N ASN A 449 19.31 16.94 25.27
CA ASN A 449 20.68 16.68 24.81
C ASN A 449 20.77 16.55 23.28
N LEU A 450 19.83 17.14 22.56
CA LEU A 450 19.83 17.11 21.10
C LEU A 450 20.96 18.01 20.53
N LYS A 451 21.86 17.41 19.76
CA LYS A 451 22.94 18.09 19.04
C LYS A 451 23.03 17.53 17.63
N PHE A 452 22.90 18.39 16.66
CA PHE A 452 22.90 18.00 15.24
C PHE A 452 23.78 18.98 14.44
N GLY A 453 24.90 18.50 13.95
CA GLY A 453 25.79 19.27 13.12
C GLY A 453 26.15 20.66 13.69
N GLU A 454 26.07 21.71 12.87
CA GLU A 454 26.34 23.10 13.20
C GLU A 454 25.09 23.93 13.50
N ILE A 455 23.92 23.30 13.62
CA ILE A 455 22.67 23.98 13.96
C ILE A 455 22.48 24.08 15.48
N ASN A 456 21.85 25.17 15.91
CA ASN A 456 21.54 25.39 17.33
C ASN A 456 20.12 24.88 17.64
N VAL A 457 20.00 23.81 18.41
CA VAL A 457 18.72 23.27 18.83
C VAL A 457 18.37 23.76 20.23
N SER A 458 17.16 24.29 20.39
CA SER A 458 16.59 24.68 21.68
C SER A 458 15.21 24.05 21.82
N TYR A 459 14.76 23.81 23.08
CA TYR A 459 13.44 23.24 23.31
C TYR A 459 12.68 23.93 24.43
N ALA A 460 11.36 23.91 24.34
CA ALA A 460 10.44 24.27 25.40
C ALA A 460 9.48 23.12 25.67
N SER A 461 9.44 22.66 26.92
CA SER A 461 8.49 21.64 27.37
C SER A 461 7.29 22.32 28.04
N VAL A 462 6.10 22.09 27.51
CA VAL A 462 4.86 22.73 27.95
C VAL A 462 4.00 21.74 28.73
N THR A 463 3.52 22.11 29.87
CA THR A 463 2.67 21.27 30.75
C THR A 463 1.17 21.46 30.50
N GLY A 464 0.80 22.51 29.78
CA GLY A 464 -0.58 22.89 29.49
C GLY A 464 -1.17 22.27 28.24
N ASP A 465 -2.20 22.91 27.72
CA ASP A 465 -2.90 22.54 26.52
C ASP A 465 -2.24 23.14 25.24
N ILE A 466 -2.97 23.13 24.13
CA ILE A 466 -2.49 23.67 22.85
C ILE A 466 -2.29 25.19 22.91
N ASP A 467 -3.10 25.92 23.66
CA ASP A 467 -2.95 27.39 23.79
C ASP A 467 -1.65 27.77 24.49
N ASP A 468 -1.23 27.00 25.48
CA ASP A 468 0.08 27.18 26.12
C ASP A 468 1.24 26.83 25.18
N LEU A 469 1.06 25.77 24.35
CA LEU A 469 2.03 25.38 23.32
C LEU A 469 2.21 26.48 22.27
N ILE A 470 1.08 27.04 21.78
CA ILE A 470 1.09 28.17 20.85
C ILE A 470 1.74 29.41 21.49
N SER A 471 1.42 29.67 22.76
CA SER A 471 2.01 30.82 23.49
C SER A 471 3.51 30.71 23.64
N ALA A 472 4.06 29.51 23.79
CA ALA A 472 5.50 29.26 23.82
C ALA A 472 6.19 29.48 22.47
N ALA A 473 5.44 29.37 21.37
CA ALA A 473 5.93 29.51 20.00
C ALA A 473 5.86 30.95 19.45
N LYS A 474 4.92 31.80 19.93
CA LYS A 474 4.53 33.06 19.27
C LYS A 474 5.52 34.21 19.32
N ASP A 475 6.49 34.18 20.23
CA ASP A 475 7.37 35.35 20.50
C ASP A 475 8.62 35.44 19.60
N LYS A 476 8.70 34.61 18.54
CA LYS A 476 9.83 34.55 17.62
C LYS A 476 9.36 34.57 16.18
N ASN A 477 10.16 35.17 15.30
CA ASN A 477 9.94 35.06 13.86
C ASN A 477 10.58 33.78 13.37
N TYR A 478 9.80 32.93 12.73
CA TYR A 478 10.26 31.68 12.12
C TYR A 478 10.09 31.75 10.60
N ASP A 479 11.10 31.25 9.90
CA ASP A 479 11.06 31.09 8.45
C ASP A 479 10.21 29.88 8.06
N GLU A 480 10.26 28.82 8.89
CA GLU A 480 9.56 27.56 8.66
C GLU A 480 8.99 26.98 9.95
N ILE A 481 7.83 26.33 9.84
CA ILE A 481 7.17 25.61 10.93
C ILE A 481 6.88 24.20 10.48
N ILE A 482 7.30 23.21 11.28
CA ILE A 482 6.97 21.80 11.10
C ILE A 482 6.09 21.36 12.26
N VAL A 483 4.92 20.81 11.97
CA VAL A 483 4.02 20.23 12.98
C VAL A 483 4.10 18.70 12.89
N LEU A 484 4.64 18.06 13.93
CA LEU A 484 4.76 16.61 14.04
C LEU A 484 3.67 16.05 14.95
N GLY A 485 3.08 14.94 14.53
CA GLY A 485 2.14 14.18 15.36
C GLY A 485 2.84 13.50 16.54
N TYR A 486 2.13 13.31 17.65
CA TYR A 486 2.60 12.55 18.82
C TYR A 486 2.45 11.04 18.59
N ARG A 487 3.16 10.48 17.60
CA ARG A 487 3.13 9.04 17.28
C ARG A 487 3.39 8.20 18.52
N ASN A 488 2.68 7.12 18.66
CA ASN A 488 2.85 6.11 19.74
C ASN A 488 2.62 6.62 21.17
N ALA A 489 2.43 7.93 21.36
CA ALA A 489 2.11 8.49 22.68
C ALA A 489 0.59 8.55 22.93
N ILE A 490 -0.18 8.75 21.86
CA ILE A 490 -1.65 8.78 21.85
C ILE A 490 -2.17 8.07 20.61
N SER A 491 -3.49 7.89 20.52
CA SER A 491 -4.08 7.29 19.32
C SER A 491 -3.85 8.17 18.08
N GLU A 492 -3.69 7.54 16.89
CA GLU A 492 -3.53 8.27 15.62
C GLU A 492 -4.63 9.32 15.41
N SER A 493 -5.87 8.97 15.76
CA SER A 493 -7.01 9.90 15.62
C SER A 493 -6.89 11.13 16.50
N GLU A 494 -6.34 10.98 17.70
CA GLU A 494 -6.12 12.09 18.64
C GLU A 494 -4.89 12.90 18.22
N ALA A 495 -3.82 12.26 17.78
CA ALA A 495 -2.62 12.92 17.26
C ALA A 495 -2.97 13.83 16.08
N ASP A 496 -3.71 13.31 15.08
CA ASP A 496 -4.15 14.11 13.94
C ASP A 496 -5.07 15.27 14.33
N ALA A 497 -5.99 15.05 15.28
CA ALA A 497 -6.86 16.11 15.75
C ALA A 497 -6.07 17.25 16.40
N GLN A 498 -5.04 16.92 17.19
CA GLN A 498 -4.14 17.90 17.77
C GLN A 498 -3.28 18.60 16.72
N THR A 499 -2.76 17.88 15.74
CA THR A 499 -2.03 18.45 14.62
C THR A 499 -2.88 19.45 13.85
N MET A 500 -4.11 19.08 13.46
CA MET A 500 -5.04 19.99 12.75
C MET A 500 -5.37 21.25 13.55
N LEU A 501 -5.61 21.12 14.85
CA LEU A 501 -5.88 22.28 15.71
C LEU A 501 -4.65 23.20 15.82
N THR A 502 -3.46 22.62 15.98
CA THR A 502 -2.18 23.36 15.97
C THR A 502 -1.98 24.10 14.64
N MET A 503 -2.22 23.43 13.51
CA MET A 503 -2.14 24.04 12.18
C MET A 503 -3.05 25.26 12.03
N LEU A 504 -4.32 25.14 12.43
CA LEU A 504 -5.29 26.24 12.37
C LEU A 504 -4.83 27.45 13.19
N GLN A 505 -4.37 27.23 14.41
CA GLN A 505 -3.91 28.30 15.28
C GLN A 505 -2.61 28.95 14.78
N MET A 506 -1.65 28.14 14.29
CA MET A 506 -0.41 28.64 13.70
C MET A 506 -0.67 29.46 12.44
N ASN A 507 -1.54 28.97 11.56
CA ASN A 507 -1.92 29.68 10.36
C ASN A 507 -2.56 31.04 10.68
N GLN A 508 -3.42 31.11 11.70
CA GLN A 508 -4.01 32.36 12.18
C GLN A 508 -2.94 33.34 12.71
N LEU A 509 -1.92 32.83 13.41
CA LEU A 509 -0.89 33.65 14.04
C LEU A 509 0.10 34.21 13.03
N PHE A 510 0.59 33.39 12.09
CA PHE A 510 1.72 33.75 11.21
C PHE A 510 1.33 34.21 9.81
N LYS A 511 0.13 33.88 9.32
CA LYS A 511 -0.39 34.39 8.02
C LYS A 511 -1.19 35.68 8.14
N ALA A 512 -1.61 36.08 9.34
CA ALA A 512 -2.45 37.29 9.55
C ALA A 512 -1.66 38.61 9.61
N ASP A 513 -0.34 38.56 9.81
CA ASP A 513 0.47 39.76 10.01
C ASP A 513 0.90 40.45 8.72
N GLY A 514 0.02 40.81 7.81
CA GLY A 514 0.20 41.52 6.55
C GLY A 514 1.31 42.59 6.42
N ASN A 515 2.42 42.45 7.13
CA ASN A 515 3.56 43.39 7.22
C ASN A 515 4.60 43.24 6.11
N GLY A 516 4.31 42.51 5.02
CA GLY A 516 5.21 42.46 3.85
C GLY A 516 6.44 41.53 4.02
N VAL A 517 6.50 40.75 5.08
CA VAL A 517 7.44 39.64 5.25
C VAL A 517 6.88 38.43 4.49
N GLU A 518 7.71 37.67 3.80
CA GLU A 518 7.29 36.41 3.19
C GLU A 518 6.57 35.57 4.25
N PRO A 519 5.38 34.99 3.93
CA PRO A 519 4.63 34.23 4.93
C PRO A 519 5.45 33.04 5.40
N THR A 520 5.49 32.82 6.72
CA THR A 520 6.11 31.64 7.33
C THR A 520 5.55 30.37 6.72
N ARG A 521 6.42 29.50 6.22
CA ARG A 521 6.02 28.23 5.62
C ARG A 521 5.59 27.23 6.71
N LEU A 522 4.48 26.55 6.48
CA LEU A 522 3.92 25.57 7.41
C LEU A 522 3.77 24.20 6.75
N VAL A 523 4.47 23.21 7.27
CA VAL A 523 4.35 21.80 6.89
C VAL A 523 3.83 21.01 8.07
N ALA A 524 2.91 20.09 7.82
CA ALA A 524 2.35 19.25 8.86
C ALA A 524 2.32 17.77 8.47
N GLU A 525 2.47 16.91 9.47
CA GLU A 525 2.30 15.48 9.35
C GLU A 525 0.91 15.07 9.78
N ILE A 526 0.21 14.30 8.93
CA ILE A 526 -1.04 13.62 9.24
C ILE A 526 -0.81 12.11 9.14
N LEU A 527 -1.26 11.38 10.15
CA LEU A 527 -1.04 9.93 10.25
C LEU A 527 -2.04 9.15 9.40
N ASP A 528 -3.31 9.58 9.36
CA ASP A 528 -4.43 8.90 8.72
C ASP A 528 -4.86 9.66 7.45
N SER A 529 -4.69 9.03 6.29
CA SER A 529 -5.02 9.59 4.97
C SER A 529 -6.48 10.04 4.82
N ARG A 530 -7.40 9.43 5.56
CA ARG A 530 -8.83 9.82 5.56
C ARG A 530 -9.07 11.24 6.08
N LYS A 531 -8.12 11.80 6.81
CA LYS A 531 -8.19 13.14 7.37
C LYS A 531 -7.45 14.19 6.53
N SER A 532 -6.78 13.76 5.46
CA SER A 532 -5.99 14.65 4.61
C SER A 532 -6.82 15.79 4.02
N GLU A 533 -8.05 15.53 3.58
CA GLU A 533 -8.95 16.58 3.08
C GLU A 533 -9.36 17.58 4.17
N LEU A 534 -9.63 17.08 5.40
CA LEU A 534 -9.91 17.96 6.53
C LEU A 534 -8.70 18.82 6.89
N ALA A 535 -7.50 18.23 6.86
CA ALA A 535 -6.25 18.93 7.13
C ALA A 535 -5.95 20.02 6.09
N ARG A 536 -6.28 19.79 4.81
CA ARG A 536 -6.14 20.80 3.74
C ARG A 536 -6.99 22.05 3.98
N VAL A 537 -8.15 21.94 4.62
CA VAL A 537 -8.98 23.10 5.02
C VAL A 537 -8.24 24.01 6.00
N ALA A 538 -7.29 23.48 6.77
CA ALA A 538 -6.44 24.27 7.67
C ALA A 538 -5.37 25.11 6.93
N ALA A 539 -5.33 25.06 5.59
CA ALA A 539 -4.51 25.88 4.71
C ALA A 539 -3.00 25.85 5.03
N VAL A 540 -2.41 24.67 5.05
CA VAL A 540 -0.95 24.47 5.13
C VAL A 540 -0.31 24.57 3.75
N ASP A 541 0.99 24.85 3.71
CA ASP A 541 1.75 24.94 2.48
C ASP A 541 2.06 23.55 1.91
N ASP A 542 2.29 22.57 2.80
CA ASP A 542 2.49 21.18 2.42
C ASP A 542 1.97 20.23 3.52
N LEU A 543 1.48 19.07 3.11
CA LEU A 543 0.90 18.06 3.99
C LEU A 543 1.53 16.70 3.71
N VAL A 544 2.23 16.17 4.70
CA VAL A 544 2.81 14.82 4.63
C VAL A 544 1.82 13.81 5.22
N VAL A 545 1.31 12.92 4.38
CA VAL A 545 0.34 11.89 4.76
C VAL A 545 1.05 10.56 4.94
N SER A 546 1.31 10.23 6.19
CA SER A 546 2.26 9.17 6.56
C SER A 546 1.83 7.76 6.14
N ASP A 547 0.58 7.38 6.38
CA ASP A 547 0.09 6.05 6.02
C ASP A 547 0.03 5.85 4.50
N SER A 548 -0.28 6.91 3.74
CA SER A 548 -0.26 6.86 2.28
C SER A 548 1.15 6.68 1.74
N LEU A 549 2.13 7.47 2.20
CA LEU A 549 3.52 7.32 1.76
C LEU A 549 4.07 5.92 2.02
N ALA A 550 3.87 5.39 3.22
CA ALA A 550 4.30 4.04 3.57
C ALA A 550 3.63 2.99 2.67
N ALA A 551 2.33 3.11 2.47
CA ALA A 551 1.56 2.17 1.67
C ALA A 551 1.94 2.18 0.18
N LEU A 552 2.12 3.37 -0.40
CA LEU A 552 2.57 3.56 -1.78
C LEU A 552 3.94 2.92 -2.01
N LEU A 553 4.92 3.21 -1.15
CA LEU A 553 6.25 2.61 -1.22
C LEU A 553 6.21 1.07 -1.15
N ILE A 554 5.46 0.52 -0.20
CA ILE A 554 5.32 -0.93 -0.05
C ILE A 554 4.65 -1.55 -1.28
N ALA A 555 3.60 -0.91 -1.81
CA ALA A 555 2.90 -1.38 -3.00
C ALA A 555 3.81 -1.37 -4.23
N GLN A 556 4.51 -0.26 -4.50
CA GLN A 556 5.45 -0.10 -5.61
C GLN A 556 6.56 -1.16 -5.55
N ILE A 557 7.21 -1.31 -4.40
CA ILE A 557 8.31 -2.28 -4.23
C ILE A 557 7.79 -3.73 -4.30
N SER A 558 6.55 -4.00 -3.87
CA SER A 558 5.95 -5.35 -3.98
C SER A 558 5.65 -5.77 -5.41
N GLU A 559 5.30 -4.80 -6.28
CA GLU A 559 5.09 -5.02 -7.71
C GLU A 559 6.43 -5.07 -8.45
N ASN A 560 7.37 -4.18 -8.13
CA ASN A 560 8.71 -4.12 -8.73
C ASN A 560 9.82 -3.93 -7.67
N PRO A 561 10.43 -5.02 -7.20
CA PRO A 561 11.49 -4.97 -6.18
C PRO A 561 12.74 -4.16 -6.56
N ALA A 562 12.98 -3.92 -7.85
CA ALA A 562 14.12 -3.13 -8.32
C ALA A 562 13.97 -1.63 -8.00
N LEU A 563 12.77 -1.18 -7.60
CA LEU A 563 12.53 0.19 -7.21
C LEU A 563 13.09 0.54 -5.81
N ALA A 564 13.29 -0.45 -4.94
CA ALA A 564 13.73 -0.19 -3.57
C ALA A 564 15.00 0.68 -3.51
N PRO A 565 16.12 0.36 -4.19
CA PRO A 565 17.30 1.21 -4.16
C PRO A 565 17.10 2.56 -4.87
N VAL A 566 16.18 2.66 -5.84
CA VAL A 566 15.86 3.93 -6.51
C VAL A 566 15.16 4.88 -5.52
N PHE A 567 14.20 4.39 -4.76
CA PHE A 567 13.53 5.19 -3.74
C PHE A 567 14.44 5.54 -2.57
N GLU A 568 15.35 4.64 -2.19
CA GLU A 568 16.36 4.94 -1.18
C GLU A 568 17.22 6.13 -1.60
N ASP A 569 17.75 6.13 -2.83
CA ASP A 569 18.53 7.22 -3.40
C ASP A 569 17.71 8.52 -3.53
N LEU A 570 16.47 8.45 -4.03
CA LEU A 570 15.61 9.63 -4.26
C LEU A 570 15.24 10.38 -2.98
N PHE A 571 15.13 9.68 -1.87
CA PHE A 571 14.75 10.25 -0.57
C PHE A 571 15.93 10.45 0.37
N ASP A 572 17.14 10.01 0.02
CA ASP A 572 18.34 10.31 0.81
C ASP A 572 18.81 11.75 0.58
N ALA A 573 19.32 12.36 1.65
CA ALA A 573 19.97 13.68 1.55
C ALA A 573 21.37 13.61 0.94
N GLU A 574 22.03 12.45 1.01
CA GLU A 574 23.36 12.23 0.45
C GLU A 574 23.23 11.84 -1.03
N GLY A 575 23.43 12.76 -1.95
CA GLY A 575 23.45 12.49 -3.38
C GLY A 575 22.37 13.23 -4.16
N ALA A 576 21.84 12.58 -5.20
CA ALA A 576 20.82 13.16 -6.05
C ALA A 576 19.43 12.93 -5.44
N THR A 577 18.81 13.99 -4.97
CA THR A 577 17.49 13.98 -4.33
C THR A 577 16.44 14.72 -5.16
N LEU A 578 15.18 14.46 -4.88
CA LEU A 578 14.05 15.14 -5.49
C LEU A 578 13.97 16.60 -5.00
N ASN A 579 13.90 17.54 -5.92
CA ASN A 579 13.90 18.97 -5.64
C ASN A 579 12.75 19.67 -6.35
N VAL A 580 12.17 20.68 -5.69
CA VAL A 580 11.24 21.65 -6.27
C VAL A 580 11.93 23.00 -6.32
N ARG A 581 12.31 23.44 -7.51
CA ARG A 581 13.10 24.67 -7.75
C ARG A 581 12.23 25.76 -8.35
N LYS A 582 12.51 27.04 -8.05
CA LYS A 582 11.79 28.15 -8.70
C LYS A 582 12.01 28.10 -10.21
N ILE A 583 10.95 28.16 -10.99
CA ILE A 583 11.03 28.05 -12.45
C ILE A 583 11.81 29.22 -13.08
N SER A 584 11.81 30.38 -12.41
CA SER A 584 12.60 31.56 -12.83
C SER A 584 14.11 31.30 -12.93
N ASP A 585 14.62 30.27 -12.24
CA ASP A 585 16.03 29.87 -12.30
C ASP A 585 16.35 29.09 -13.60
N TYR A 586 15.32 28.60 -14.32
CA TYR A 586 15.45 27.77 -15.51
C TYR A 586 14.88 28.41 -16.78
N ALA A 587 13.91 29.31 -16.65
CA ALA A 587 13.25 29.96 -17.78
C ALA A 587 12.80 31.39 -17.44
N PRO A 588 12.74 32.28 -18.44
CA PRO A 588 12.21 33.63 -18.25
C PRO A 588 10.70 33.61 -18.03
N ILE A 589 10.24 34.26 -16.97
CA ILE A 589 8.82 34.42 -16.65
C ILE A 589 8.09 35.16 -17.77
N GLY A 590 6.85 34.73 -18.09
CA GLY A 590 5.97 35.34 -19.09
C GLY A 590 6.32 35.05 -20.55
N LYS A 591 7.27 34.15 -20.83
CA LYS A 591 7.61 33.71 -22.19
C LYS A 591 7.28 32.23 -22.34
N SER A 592 6.76 31.85 -23.53
CA SER A 592 6.56 30.44 -23.85
C SER A 592 7.89 29.69 -23.83
N VAL A 593 7.90 28.53 -23.21
CA VAL A 593 9.04 27.61 -23.11
C VAL A 593 8.52 26.19 -23.30
N SER A 594 9.27 25.37 -24.03
CA SER A 594 9.00 23.93 -24.12
C SER A 594 9.60 23.18 -22.92
N PHE A 595 8.99 22.07 -22.54
CA PHE A 595 9.56 21.23 -21.49
C PHE A 595 10.95 20.70 -21.86
N ALA A 596 11.21 20.46 -23.15
CA ALA A 596 12.54 20.10 -23.62
C ALA A 596 13.61 21.17 -23.32
N GLU A 597 13.29 22.46 -23.41
CA GLU A 597 14.20 23.54 -23.05
C GLU A 597 14.49 23.57 -21.55
N LEU A 598 13.48 23.29 -20.72
CA LEU A 598 13.66 23.15 -19.26
C LEU A 598 14.55 21.94 -18.92
N VAL A 599 14.31 20.78 -19.55
CA VAL A 599 15.15 19.58 -19.40
C VAL A 599 16.60 19.86 -19.81
N ALA A 600 16.81 20.56 -20.90
CA ALA A 600 18.18 20.91 -21.35
C ALA A 600 18.85 21.90 -20.39
N THR A 601 18.11 22.85 -19.83
CA THR A 601 18.66 23.79 -18.84
C THR A 601 19.00 23.06 -17.54
N ALA A 602 18.10 22.23 -17.01
CA ALA A 602 18.36 21.41 -15.82
C ALA A 602 19.59 20.49 -16.01
N ARG A 603 19.66 19.79 -17.15
CA ARG A 603 20.83 18.96 -17.51
C ARG A 603 22.14 19.74 -17.43
N ASN A 604 22.18 20.98 -17.94
CA ASN A 604 23.39 21.81 -17.91
C ASN A 604 23.75 22.27 -16.47
N HIS A 605 22.79 22.18 -15.54
CA HIS A 605 23.02 22.35 -14.10
C HIS A 605 23.37 21.05 -13.37
N GLY A 606 23.47 19.92 -14.09
CA GLY A 606 23.73 18.60 -13.50
C GLY A 606 22.49 17.91 -12.94
N GLU A 607 21.30 18.39 -13.31
CA GLU A 607 20.02 17.91 -12.82
C GLU A 607 19.21 17.21 -13.91
N SER A 608 18.32 16.29 -13.52
CA SER A 608 17.33 15.65 -14.40
C SER A 608 15.94 16.22 -14.11
N ALA A 609 15.40 17.04 -15.02
CA ALA A 609 14.04 17.55 -14.87
C ALA A 609 13.01 16.46 -15.19
N ILE A 610 12.03 16.30 -14.29
CA ILE A 610 10.98 15.27 -14.39
C ILE A 610 9.57 15.85 -14.52
N GLY A 611 9.39 17.15 -14.27
CA GLY A 611 8.08 17.79 -14.34
C GLY A 611 8.13 19.23 -13.86
N TYR A 612 6.96 19.79 -13.65
CA TYR A 612 6.80 21.13 -13.06
C TYR A 612 5.55 21.20 -12.17
N ARG A 613 5.50 22.20 -11.32
CA ARG A 613 4.34 22.50 -10.48
C ARG A 613 3.84 23.89 -10.76
N LEU A 614 2.55 24.00 -11.08
CA LEU A 614 1.88 25.27 -11.37
C LEU A 614 1.30 25.88 -10.09
N ALA A 615 1.66 27.10 -9.78
CA ALA A 615 1.12 27.83 -8.63
C ALA A 615 -0.40 28.04 -8.76
N SER A 616 -0.91 28.23 -9.99
CA SER A 616 -2.34 28.38 -10.29
C SER A 616 -3.17 27.11 -10.09
N GLY A 617 -2.53 25.92 -10.09
CA GLY A 617 -3.19 24.65 -9.86
C GLY A 617 -3.40 24.32 -8.37
N THR A 618 -2.72 25.04 -7.47
CA THR A 618 -2.85 24.82 -6.03
C THR A 618 -4.12 25.48 -5.51
N GLY A 619 -5.06 24.65 -5.02
CA GLY A 619 -6.34 25.14 -4.47
C GLY A 619 -7.59 24.82 -5.29
N ALA A 620 -7.45 24.28 -6.52
CA ALA A 620 -8.57 23.62 -7.18
C ALA A 620 -8.85 22.28 -6.47
N GLU A 621 -10.13 21.93 -6.32
CA GLU A 621 -10.57 20.71 -5.62
C GLU A 621 -9.82 19.48 -6.18
N GLY A 622 -8.96 18.87 -5.38
CA GLY A 622 -8.17 17.68 -5.75
C GLY A 622 -6.89 17.93 -6.57
N SER A 623 -6.57 19.18 -6.98
CA SER A 623 -5.36 19.45 -7.76
C SER A 623 -4.20 19.92 -6.88
N THR A 624 -3.04 19.27 -7.05
CA THR A 624 -1.76 19.65 -6.43
C THR A 624 -0.98 20.66 -7.29
N GLY A 625 -1.42 20.87 -8.55
CA GLY A 625 -0.69 21.64 -9.55
C GLY A 625 0.55 20.92 -10.12
N VAL A 626 0.85 19.70 -9.68
CA VAL A 626 1.96 18.89 -10.18
C VAL A 626 1.64 18.33 -11.55
N VAL A 627 2.61 18.36 -12.45
CA VAL A 627 2.58 17.72 -13.77
C VAL A 627 3.90 17.00 -13.93
N LEU A 628 3.90 15.69 -13.73
CA LEU A 628 5.06 14.83 -13.98
C LEU A 628 5.12 14.45 -15.46
N ASN A 629 6.33 14.17 -15.91
CA ASN A 629 6.67 13.67 -17.23
C ASN A 629 5.89 14.31 -18.42
N PRO A 630 5.74 15.65 -18.48
CA PRO A 630 5.10 16.25 -19.63
C PRO A 630 5.90 15.96 -20.90
N ALA A 631 5.21 15.74 -22.03
CA ALA A 631 5.89 15.52 -23.31
C ALA A 631 6.91 16.63 -23.56
N LYS A 632 8.10 16.30 -24.07
CA LYS A 632 9.18 17.28 -24.30
C LYS A 632 8.77 18.41 -25.24
N THR A 633 7.77 18.16 -26.10
CA THR A 633 7.19 19.14 -27.03
C THR A 633 6.11 20.03 -26.41
N SER A 634 5.67 19.74 -25.17
CA SER A 634 4.66 20.55 -24.46
C SER A 634 5.23 21.95 -24.18
N GLU A 635 4.45 22.97 -24.50
CA GLU A 635 4.77 24.37 -24.25
C GLU A 635 3.85 24.96 -23.18
N PHE A 636 4.40 25.80 -22.33
CA PHE A 636 3.63 26.61 -21.39
C PHE A 636 4.32 27.95 -21.12
N ILE A 637 3.64 28.86 -20.46
CA ILE A 637 4.17 30.17 -20.09
C ILE A 637 4.38 30.21 -18.59
N PRO A 638 5.62 30.13 -18.10
CA PRO A 638 5.92 30.20 -16.68
C PRO A 638 5.44 31.51 -16.04
N VAL A 639 4.84 31.41 -14.86
CA VAL A 639 4.46 32.57 -14.04
C VAL A 639 5.21 32.54 -12.71
N GLU A 640 5.21 33.68 -11.99
CA GLU A 640 5.81 33.73 -10.66
C GLU A 640 5.10 32.77 -9.70
N GLY A 641 5.89 31.99 -8.95
CA GLY A 641 5.39 30.92 -8.06
C GLY A 641 5.36 29.53 -8.68
N ASP A 642 5.48 29.39 -10.01
CA ASP A 642 5.69 28.09 -10.63
C ASP A 642 7.06 27.51 -10.27
N SER A 643 7.15 26.18 -10.29
CA SER A 643 8.36 25.47 -9.93
C SER A 643 8.69 24.37 -10.92
N LEU A 644 9.98 24.11 -11.12
CA LEU A 644 10.48 22.93 -11.86
C LEU A 644 10.76 21.81 -10.87
N VAL A 645 10.34 20.60 -11.21
CA VAL A 645 10.64 19.39 -10.44
C VAL A 645 11.85 18.72 -11.06
N VAL A 646 12.91 18.59 -10.27
CA VAL A 646 14.19 18.05 -10.73
C VAL A 646 14.76 17.04 -9.74
N ILE A 647 15.58 16.13 -10.24
CA ILE A 647 16.44 15.25 -9.45
C ILE A 647 17.86 15.76 -9.61
N GLY A 648 18.53 16.05 -8.52
CA GLY A 648 19.88 16.61 -8.53
C GLY A 648 20.46 16.78 -7.13
N ASN A 649 21.74 17.12 -7.08
CA ASN A 649 22.40 17.39 -5.82
C ASN A 649 21.83 18.67 -5.18
N LEU A 650 21.97 18.75 -3.88
CA LEU A 650 21.50 19.87 -3.06
C LEU A 650 22.22 21.17 -3.33
#